data_16d0b10e78c54361a0d364ea54fef3ff
#
_entry.id   16d0b10e78c54361a0d364ea54fef3ff
#
_cell.length_a   1.000
_cell.length_b   1.000
_cell.length_c   1.000
_cell.angle_alpha   90.00
_cell.angle_beta   90.00
_cell.angle_gamma   90.00
#
_symmetry.space_group_name_H-M   'P 1'
#
loop_
_entity.id
_entity.type
_entity.pdbx_description
1 polymer ?
#
loop_
_entity_poly.entity_id
_entity_poly.type
_entity_poly.pdbx_seq_one_letter_code
_entity_poly.pdbx_strand_id
1 'polypeptide(L)'
;MKSYFEPTGRLIMSIGKDLIKDLPAAIVELVKNSYDADASYVEITYIKNEDGLNIIVEDDGHGMSQETVLNAWMVPSTDYKLKKKNSPKGRVYQGRKGIGRYAVSLLGNKLKLITTRDGMETTACFDWDEFNSEKKLSDIPIFITTSETTNNSGTKLIITNEFGNNLADEINEIDAQKVEKELSKLLSNIKDFKIIVSYKKFYSDDKKNICNKEISQLEFNEAWHYKLSGEIHADFNYELKYSNFYTKEEKEFKGSFIKELPKNSVPCGGISIDYRVYDKDPSGIEVIMNFINGNQNTNLSKTEIRNMLIDKSGISIFRNDFRIRPYGDKGFDWLNLDSKRVQNPSMAIGSEQINGKISIESEEISGLKEKSARDGLYENSNFYTLQRIADLSLSLLEKERFKYRQKATKKKPEAIDKLFDFSHINQKMEKAVEKAYKNLMKSPEKTDEHITILNQELTKEIKNLEKEKETEFLEVKETIAIYQKHTTLGNMISVVLHEGRKPLSWYTNRIPTIKEYLDNLYRCEELGTSSYNNLSNQMKKLSDEAMRMSNFFKRLDPLSSNKRGKCKKTSVQKQINGVIELFGEIAKDKDVEIQYNSVEELYTNIIEEDLYMALTNIVENAMFWVEFSSEPLKSIEIVSYGDDDKI
;
A
#
# COMPACT_ATOMS: atom_id res chain seq x y z
N MET A 1 22.14 -40.87 38.44
CA MET A 1 21.15 -39.95 39.04
C MET A 1 20.09 -39.66 37.98
N LYS A 2 18.80 -39.84 38.26
CA LYS A 2 17.72 -39.41 37.36
C LYS A 2 17.24 -38.05 37.82
N SER A 3 17.14 -37.07 36.91
CA SER A 3 16.60 -35.74 37.17
C SER A 3 15.53 -35.41 36.17
N TYR A 4 14.62 -34.52 36.50
CA TYR A 4 13.48 -34.11 35.67
C TYR A 4 13.51 -32.60 35.46
N PHE A 5 12.94 -32.13 34.33
CA PHE A 5 12.72 -30.69 34.12
C PHE A 5 11.58 -30.23 35.04
N GLU A 6 11.78 -29.12 35.75
CA GLU A 6 10.79 -28.50 36.62
C GLU A 6 10.52 -27.06 36.12
N PRO A 7 9.56 -26.88 35.21
CA PRO A 7 9.24 -25.53 34.70
C PRO A 7 8.62 -24.67 35.79
N THR A 8 8.99 -23.40 35.84
CA THR A 8 8.34 -22.39 36.67
C THR A 8 7.08 -21.84 36.01
N GLY A 9 6.18 -21.19 36.76
CA GLY A 9 4.99 -20.54 36.25
C GLY A 9 5.28 -19.55 35.12
N ARG A 10 6.45 -18.88 35.16
CA ARG A 10 6.90 -17.95 34.12
C ARG A 10 6.91 -18.57 32.71
N LEU A 11 7.08 -19.88 32.58
CA LEU A 11 7.02 -20.53 31.24
C LEU A 11 5.70 -20.27 30.54
N ILE A 12 4.57 -20.35 31.22
CA ILE A 12 3.24 -20.08 30.66
C ILE A 12 3.10 -18.62 30.26
N MET A 13 3.60 -17.70 31.08
CA MET A 13 3.58 -16.27 30.80
C MET A 13 4.42 -15.92 29.56
N SER A 14 5.62 -16.52 29.43
CA SER A 14 6.45 -16.35 28.24
C SER A 14 5.76 -16.88 26.96
N ILE A 15 5.08 -18.03 27.05
CA ILE A 15 4.29 -18.55 25.93
C ILE A 15 3.14 -17.59 25.56
N GLY A 16 2.47 -16.98 26.52
CA GLY A 16 1.37 -16.05 26.29
C GLY A 16 1.83 -14.68 25.80
N LYS A 17 2.76 -14.05 26.53
CA LYS A 17 3.19 -12.67 26.28
C LYS A 17 4.26 -12.53 25.20
N ASP A 18 5.23 -13.44 25.13
CA ASP A 18 6.37 -13.31 24.22
C ASP A 18 6.07 -13.84 22.80
N LEU A 19 5.12 -14.77 22.67
CA LEU A 19 4.74 -15.37 21.38
C LEU A 19 3.57 -14.68 20.68
N ILE A 20 2.88 -13.73 21.33
CA ILE A 20 1.75 -13.01 20.77
C ILE A 20 2.08 -11.52 20.76
N LYS A 21 2.16 -10.97 19.56
CA LYS A 21 2.75 -9.66 19.29
C LYS A 21 1.96 -8.49 19.89
N ASP A 22 0.64 -8.55 19.87
CA ASP A 22 -0.24 -7.43 20.22
C ASP A 22 -1.65 -7.89 20.63
N LEU A 23 -2.42 -6.97 21.20
CA LEU A 23 -3.80 -7.17 21.62
C LEU A 23 -4.73 -7.70 20.50
N PRO A 24 -4.72 -7.14 19.28
CA PRO A 24 -5.51 -7.69 18.18
C PRO A 24 -5.17 -9.15 17.86
N ALA A 25 -3.88 -9.54 17.92
CA ALA A 25 -3.49 -10.93 17.71
C ALA A 25 -4.04 -11.86 18.79
N ALA A 26 -4.06 -11.41 20.05
CA ALA A 26 -4.64 -12.17 21.15
C ALA A 26 -6.13 -12.43 20.93
N ILE A 27 -6.91 -11.42 20.61
CA ILE A 27 -8.35 -11.55 20.34
C ILE A 27 -8.59 -12.45 19.12
N VAL A 28 -7.83 -12.29 18.04
CA VAL A 28 -7.92 -13.13 16.84
C VAL A 28 -7.72 -14.61 17.17
N GLU A 29 -6.79 -14.95 18.07
CA GLU A 29 -6.58 -16.33 18.50
C GLU A 29 -7.78 -16.90 19.27
N LEU A 30 -8.45 -16.08 20.10
CA LEU A 30 -9.67 -16.51 20.78
C LEU A 30 -10.82 -16.72 19.78
N VAL A 31 -10.98 -15.84 18.81
CA VAL A 31 -11.96 -16.01 17.72
C VAL A 31 -11.71 -17.28 16.91
N LYS A 32 -10.44 -17.60 16.60
CA LYS A 32 -10.07 -18.86 15.93
C LYS A 32 -10.42 -20.09 16.80
N ASN A 33 -10.26 -20.01 18.11
CA ASN A 33 -10.65 -21.10 19.00
C ASN A 33 -12.16 -21.33 19.01
N SER A 34 -12.97 -20.27 18.98
CA SER A 34 -14.43 -20.35 18.87
C SER A 34 -14.85 -20.97 17.53
N TYR A 35 -14.20 -20.57 16.41
CA TYR A 35 -14.41 -21.21 15.10
C TYR A 35 -14.06 -22.71 15.13
N ASP A 36 -12.94 -23.07 15.73
CA ASP A 36 -12.49 -24.46 15.88
C ASP A 36 -13.44 -25.29 16.77
N ALA A 37 -14.20 -24.65 17.66
CA ALA A 37 -15.23 -25.24 18.50
C ALA A 37 -16.58 -25.40 17.79
N ASP A 38 -16.65 -25.21 16.46
CA ASP A 38 -17.87 -25.27 15.66
C ASP A 38 -18.94 -24.24 16.05
N ALA A 39 -18.55 -23.12 16.65
CA ALA A 39 -19.47 -22.06 17.01
C ALA A 39 -20.13 -21.43 15.77
N SER A 40 -21.36 -20.96 15.91
CA SER A 40 -22.04 -20.17 14.88
C SER A 40 -21.75 -18.68 15.03
N TYR A 41 -21.41 -18.25 16.22
CA TYR A 41 -20.97 -16.88 16.50
C TYR A 41 -19.93 -16.86 17.64
N VAL A 42 -19.21 -15.75 17.70
CA VAL A 42 -18.42 -15.34 18.87
C VAL A 42 -18.76 -13.89 19.19
N GLU A 43 -19.04 -13.59 20.44
CA GLU A 43 -19.26 -12.24 20.94
C GLU A 43 -18.08 -11.79 21.82
N ILE A 44 -17.55 -10.61 21.53
CA ILE A 44 -16.49 -9.95 22.29
C ILE A 44 -17.10 -8.72 22.95
N THR A 45 -17.22 -8.73 24.28
CA THR A 45 -17.80 -7.62 25.04
C THR A 45 -16.74 -6.91 25.88
N TYR A 46 -16.60 -5.61 25.69
CA TYR A 46 -15.77 -4.74 26.52
C TYR A 46 -16.65 -4.06 27.57
N ILE A 47 -16.35 -4.24 28.85
CA ILE A 47 -17.10 -3.66 29.96
C ILE A 47 -16.13 -2.91 30.88
N LYS A 48 -16.29 -1.60 31.00
CA LYS A 48 -15.52 -0.80 31.96
C LYS A 48 -16.35 -0.60 33.22
N ASN A 49 -15.80 -1.02 34.35
CA ASN A 49 -16.37 -0.90 35.69
C ASN A 49 -15.49 0.00 36.55
N GLU A 50 -15.93 0.31 37.78
CA GLU A 50 -15.15 1.09 38.76
C GLU A 50 -13.84 0.38 39.13
N ASP A 51 -13.84 -0.96 39.15
CA ASP A 51 -12.70 -1.81 39.55
C ASP A 51 -11.73 -2.16 38.40
N GLY A 52 -12.11 -1.92 37.14
CA GLY A 52 -11.26 -2.30 36.01
C GLY A 52 -11.99 -2.51 34.69
N LEU A 53 -11.29 -3.13 33.76
CA LEU A 53 -11.78 -3.52 32.44
C LEU A 53 -12.02 -5.03 32.40
N ASN A 54 -13.22 -5.43 32.00
CA ASN A 54 -13.54 -6.81 31.67
C ASN A 54 -13.66 -6.99 30.15
N ILE A 55 -12.96 -7.97 29.60
CA ILE A 55 -13.14 -8.44 28.23
C ILE A 55 -13.79 -9.82 28.31
N ILE A 56 -14.99 -9.93 27.77
CA ILE A 56 -15.73 -11.20 27.74
C ILE A 56 -15.72 -11.71 26.30
N VAL A 57 -15.27 -12.97 26.10
CA VAL A 57 -15.35 -13.67 24.83
C VAL A 57 -16.25 -14.87 25.01
N GLU A 58 -17.37 -14.89 24.31
CA GLU A 58 -18.42 -15.90 24.47
C GLU A 58 -18.81 -16.51 23.11
N ASP A 59 -18.89 -17.83 23.06
CA ASP A 59 -19.27 -18.60 21.86
C ASP A 59 -20.31 -19.68 22.17
N ASP A 60 -21.06 -20.07 21.13
CA ASP A 60 -22.04 -21.14 21.16
C ASP A 60 -21.49 -22.48 20.61
N GLY A 61 -20.19 -22.69 20.70
CA GLY A 61 -19.52 -23.90 20.24
C GLY A 61 -19.87 -25.13 21.06
N HIS A 62 -19.19 -26.26 20.77
CA HIS A 62 -19.48 -27.54 21.44
C HIS A 62 -19.03 -27.59 22.92
N GLY A 63 -18.38 -26.54 23.42
CA GLY A 63 -17.87 -26.50 24.81
C GLY A 63 -16.81 -27.54 25.12
N MET A 64 -16.45 -27.63 26.41
CA MET A 64 -15.45 -28.57 26.91
C MET A 64 -15.97 -29.34 28.12
N SER A 65 -15.70 -30.64 28.19
CA SER A 65 -15.88 -31.40 29.41
C SER A 65 -14.76 -31.05 30.42
N GLN A 66 -14.98 -31.35 31.71
CA GLN A 66 -13.94 -31.19 32.75
C GLN A 66 -12.63 -31.89 32.35
N GLU A 67 -12.74 -33.10 31.79
CA GLU A 67 -11.57 -33.86 31.31
C GLU A 67 -10.84 -33.10 30.19
N THR A 68 -11.57 -32.47 29.28
CA THR A 68 -10.99 -31.66 28.21
C THR A 68 -10.30 -30.42 28.75
N VAL A 69 -10.86 -29.76 29.77
CA VAL A 69 -10.21 -28.63 30.45
C VAL A 69 -8.90 -29.07 31.07
N LEU A 70 -8.89 -30.17 31.83
CA LEU A 70 -7.70 -30.67 32.52
C LEU A 70 -6.62 -31.17 31.54
N ASN A 71 -6.99 -32.02 30.58
CA ASN A 71 -6.04 -32.79 29.78
C ASN A 71 -5.69 -32.15 28.43
N ALA A 72 -6.46 -31.16 28.01
CA ALA A 72 -6.20 -30.46 26.77
C ALA A 72 -6.03 -28.94 26.94
N TRP A 73 -6.96 -28.25 27.65
CA TRP A 73 -6.90 -26.79 27.75
C TRP A 73 -5.75 -26.33 28.69
N MET A 74 -5.52 -27.01 29.81
CA MET A 74 -4.46 -26.70 30.75
C MET A 74 -3.08 -27.24 30.35
N VAL A 75 -3.00 -28.12 29.36
CA VAL A 75 -1.72 -28.71 28.90
C VAL A 75 -1.19 -27.96 27.69
N PRO A 76 -0.05 -27.24 27.77
CA PRO A 76 0.55 -26.57 26.66
C PRO A 76 1.01 -27.52 25.54
N SER A 77 0.98 -27.04 24.30
CA SER A 77 1.54 -27.75 23.12
C SER A 77 1.00 -29.18 22.89
N THR A 78 -0.31 -29.38 23.08
CA THR A 78 -0.94 -30.68 22.80
C THR A 78 -1.09 -30.93 21.30
N ASP A 79 -0.88 -32.18 20.87
CA ASP A 79 -1.05 -32.62 19.46
C ASP A 79 -2.51 -32.91 19.08
N TYR A 80 -3.48 -32.62 19.92
CA TYR A 80 -4.88 -33.02 19.74
C TYR A 80 -5.45 -32.55 18.39
N LYS A 81 -5.30 -31.25 18.08
CA LYS A 81 -5.78 -30.66 16.81
C LYS A 81 -4.93 -31.09 15.60
N LEU A 82 -3.65 -31.39 15.79
CA LEU A 82 -2.78 -31.92 14.72
C LEU A 82 -3.22 -33.32 14.25
N LYS A 83 -3.63 -34.17 15.20
CA LYS A 83 -4.07 -35.55 14.91
C LYS A 83 -5.45 -35.60 14.27
N LYS A 84 -6.38 -34.73 14.65
CA LYS A 84 -7.78 -34.76 14.20
C LYS A 84 -8.07 -33.97 12.93
N LYS A 85 -7.20 -33.05 12.53
CA LYS A 85 -7.31 -32.15 11.35
C LYS A 85 -8.60 -31.32 11.25
N ASN A 86 -9.76 -31.92 11.47
CA ASN A 86 -11.07 -31.26 11.33
C ASN A 86 -11.89 -31.36 12.62
N SER A 87 -12.75 -30.37 12.83
CA SER A 87 -13.76 -30.34 13.89
C SER A 87 -14.88 -31.37 13.64
N PRO A 88 -15.77 -31.63 14.61
CA PRO A 88 -16.93 -32.49 14.43
C PRO A 88 -17.85 -32.08 13.27
N LYS A 89 -18.02 -30.78 13.00
CA LYS A 89 -18.80 -30.28 11.85
C LYS A 89 -18.01 -30.20 10.55
N GLY A 90 -16.72 -30.65 10.54
CA GLY A 90 -15.88 -30.71 9.35
C GLY A 90 -15.04 -29.45 9.07
N ARG A 91 -15.05 -28.44 9.96
CA ARG A 91 -14.18 -27.28 9.83
C ARG A 91 -12.71 -27.64 10.01
N VAL A 92 -11.83 -27.13 9.16
CA VAL A 92 -10.38 -27.32 9.32
C VAL A 92 -9.88 -26.49 10.50
N TYR A 93 -9.22 -27.15 11.46
CA TYR A 93 -8.68 -26.48 12.63
C TYR A 93 -7.64 -25.39 12.27
N GLN A 94 -7.84 -24.19 12.82
CA GLN A 94 -6.94 -23.05 12.68
C GLN A 94 -5.82 -23.06 13.72
N GLY A 95 -6.12 -23.52 14.94
CA GLY A 95 -5.15 -23.61 16.04
C GLY A 95 -4.39 -24.94 16.00
N ARG A 96 -3.11 -24.93 15.59
CA ARG A 96 -2.30 -26.16 15.46
C ARG A 96 -1.27 -26.33 16.58
N LYS A 97 -0.82 -25.24 17.21
CA LYS A 97 0.31 -25.25 18.15
C LYS A 97 -0.09 -25.48 19.62
N GLY A 98 -1.39 -25.39 19.93
CA GLY A 98 -1.89 -25.59 21.30
C GLY A 98 -1.46 -24.53 22.32
N ILE A 99 -1.00 -23.35 21.86
CA ILE A 99 -0.50 -22.25 22.71
C ILE A 99 -1.37 -20.99 22.64
N GLY A 100 -2.19 -20.82 21.60
CA GLY A 100 -2.98 -19.59 21.36
C GLY A 100 -3.96 -19.24 22.50
N ARG A 101 -4.38 -20.25 23.31
CA ARG A 101 -5.25 -20.03 24.46
C ARG A 101 -4.62 -19.20 25.59
N TYR A 102 -3.29 -19.22 25.70
CA TYR A 102 -2.56 -18.41 26.68
C TYR A 102 -2.44 -16.93 26.31
N ALA A 103 -2.93 -16.57 25.10
CA ALA A 103 -3.14 -15.18 24.69
C ALA A 103 -3.97 -14.36 25.71
N VAL A 104 -4.84 -15.03 26.46
CA VAL A 104 -5.65 -14.39 27.51
C VAL A 104 -4.81 -13.67 28.57
N SER A 105 -3.59 -14.15 28.85
CA SER A 105 -2.69 -13.49 29.79
C SER A 105 -2.16 -12.12 29.33
N LEU A 106 -2.32 -11.80 28.07
CA LEU A 106 -2.01 -10.49 27.47
C LEU A 106 -3.17 -9.51 27.62
N LEU A 107 -4.39 -10.03 27.83
CA LEU A 107 -5.63 -9.25 27.87
C LEU A 107 -6.04 -8.86 29.30
N GLY A 108 -5.53 -9.55 30.31
CA GLY A 108 -5.82 -9.27 31.71
C GLY A 108 -5.06 -10.18 32.68
N ASN A 109 -5.08 -9.84 33.96
CA ASN A 109 -4.38 -10.58 34.99
C ASN A 109 -5.20 -11.73 35.61
N LYS A 110 -6.52 -11.74 35.45
CA LYS A 110 -7.40 -12.82 35.89
C LYS A 110 -8.26 -13.37 34.77
N LEU A 111 -8.46 -14.68 34.76
CA LEU A 111 -9.34 -15.38 33.84
C LEU A 111 -10.31 -16.27 34.60
N LYS A 112 -11.61 -16.11 34.29
CA LYS A 112 -12.64 -17.09 34.63
C LYS A 112 -13.12 -17.75 33.33
N LEU A 113 -12.77 -19.02 33.15
CA LEU A 113 -13.26 -19.88 32.09
C LEU A 113 -14.56 -20.55 32.56
N ILE A 114 -15.64 -20.43 31.82
CA ILE A 114 -16.90 -21.13 32.00
C ILE A 114 -17.20 -21.86 30.71
N THR A 115 -17.39 -23.17 30.76
CA THR A 115 -17.70 -23.95 29.55
C THR A 115 -18.75 -25.00 29.85
N THR A 116 -19.71 -25.12 28.95
CA THR A 116 -20.85 -26.05 29.10
C THR A 116 -20.79 -27.10 27.99
N ARG A 117 -20.87 -28.36 28.39
CA ARG A 117 -20.94 -29.49 27.48
C ARG A 117 -21.75 -30.64 28.07
N ASP A 118 -22.63 -31.21 27.28
CA ASP A 118 -23.44 -32.38 27.65
C ASP A 118 -24.22 -32.19 28.98
N GLY A 119 -24.76 -30.99 29.23
CA GLY A 119 -25.51 -30.66 30.44
C GLY A 119 -24.65 -30.43 31.71
N MET A 120 -23.34 -30.39 31.57
CA MET A 120 -22.38 -30.11 32.65
C MET A 120 -21.65 -28.79 32.38
N GLU A 121 -21.66 -27.88 33.37
CA GLU A 121 -20.91 -26.64 33.33
C GLU A 121 -19.63 -26.79 34.18
N THR A 122 -18.50 -26.52 33.56
CA THR A 122 -17.19 -26.50 34.22
C THR A 122 -16.67 -25.07 34.29
N THR A 123 -16.35 -24.61 35.51
CA THR A 123 -15.73 -23.30 35.75
C THR A 123 -14.29 -23.52 36.25
N ALA A 124 -13.32 -22.80 35.66
CA ALA A 124 -11.93 -22.76 36.09
C ALA A 124 -11.45 -21.31 36.24
N CYS A 125 -10.76 -21.01 37.36
CA CYS A 125 -10.28 -19.66 37.64
C CYS A 125 -8.75 -19.64 37.69
N PHE A 126 -8.17 -18.68 36.96
CA PHE A 126 -6.73 -18.48 36.83
C PHE A 126 -6.38 -17.07 37.29
N ASP A 127 -5.35 -16.96 38.11
CA ASP A 127 -4.69 -15.70 38.46
C ASP A 127 -3.29 -15.70 37.83
N TRP A 128 -3.07 -14.91 36.80
CA TRP A 128 -1.81 -14.91 36.07
C TRP A 128 -0.65 -14.29 36.85
N ASP A 129 -0.93 -13.51 37.89
CA ASP A 129 0.11 -12.94 38.78
C ASP A 129 0.80 -14.03 39.63
N GLU A 130 0.14 -15.17 39.82
CA GLU A 130 0.72 -16.33 40.47
C GLU A 130 1.75 -17.09 39.58
N PHE A 131 1.71 -16.89 38.25
CA PHE A 131 2.57 -17.56 37.29
C PHE A 131 3.91 -16.84 37.09
N ASN A 132 4.67 -16.75 38.17
CA ASN A 132 5.98 -16.09 38.22
C ASN A 132 7.15 -17.08 38.24
N SER A 133 8.39 -16.59 38.39
CA SER A 133 9.61 -17.40 38.42
C SER A 133 9.86 -18.08 39.76
N GLU A 134 9.16 -17.71 40.83
CA GLU A 134 9.37 -18.20 42.19
C GLU A 134 8.64 -19.51 42.44
N LYS A 135 7.51 -19.74 41.74
CA LYS A 135 6.68 -20.95 41.90
C LYS A 135 6.93 -21.94 40.77
N LYS A 136 7.00 -23.23 41.09
CA LYS A 136 6.93 -24.28 40.08
C LYS A 136 5.53 -24.29 39.50
N LEU A 137 5.43 -24.60 38.20
CA LEU A 137 4.15 -24.66 37.51
C LEU A 137 3.18 -25.67 38.14
N SER A 138 3.71 -26.79 38.68
CA SER A 138 2.96 -27.82 39.42
C SER A 138 2.35 -27.34 40.73
N ASP A 139 2.90 -26.28 41.30
CA ASP A 139 2.55 -25.82 42.67
C ASP A 139 1.55 -24.64 42.61
N ILE A 140 1.16 -24.20 41.42
CA ILE A 140 0.16 -23.14 41.23
C ILE A 140 -1.24 -23.76 41.23
N PRO A 141 -2.09 -23.52 42.26
CA PRO A 141 -3.40 -24.11 42.32
C PRO A 141 -4.38 -23.45 41.36
N ILE A 142 -5.13 -24.26 40.60
CA ILE A 142 -6.25 -23.81 39.76
C ILE A 142 -7.53 -24.36 40.37
N PHE A 143 -8.48 -23.50 40.71
CA PHE A 143 -9.77 -23.89 41.25
C PHE A 143 -10.73 -24.26 40.14
N ILE A 144 -11.18 -25.51 40.11
CA ILE A 144 -12.11 -26.04 39.11
C ILE A 144 -13.34 -26.58 39.83
N THR A 145 -14.51 -26.14 39.35
CA THR A 145 -15.81 -26.65 39.83
C THR A 145 -16.63 -27.14 38.65
N THR A 146 -17.42 -28.18 38.86
CA THR A 146 -18.32 -28.70 37.81
C THR A 146 -19.70 -28.92 38.44
N SER A 147 -20.75 -28.50 37.76
CA SER A 147 -22.14 -28.64 38.18
C SER A 147 -23.06 -28.96 37.01
N GLU A 148 -24.20 -29.57 37.26
CA GLU A 148 -25.25 -29.73 36.25
C GLU A 148 -25.85 -28.38 35.90
N THR A 149 -26.20 -28.19 34.64
CA THR A 149 -26.78 -26.95 34.11
C THR A 149 -27.76 -27.24 32.99
N THR A 150 -28.70 -26.32 32.81
CA THR A 150 -29.63 -26.29 31.66
C THR A 150 -29.15 -25.35 30.55
N ASN A 151 -27.99 -24.71 30.71
CA ASN A 151 -27.41 -23.83 29.72
C ASN A 151 -27.02 -24.61 28.46
N ASN A 152 -27.12 -23.93 27.32
CA ASN A 152 -26.65 -24.47 26.05
C ASN A 152 -25.12 -24.69 26.08
N SER A 153 -24.64 -25.59 25.23
CA SER A 153 -23.19 -25.78 25.03
C SER A 153 -22.55 -24.49 24.53
N GLY A 154 -21.30 -24.24 24.96
CA GLY A 154 -20.53 -23.07 24.60
C GLY A 154 -19.38 -22.81 25.54
N THR A 155 -18.62 -21.76 25.27
CA THR A 155 -17.52 -21.34 26.13
C THR A 155 -17.58 -19.82 26.36
N LYS A 156 -17.37 -19.41 27.62
CA LYS A 156 -17.30 -18.00 28.02
C LYS A 156 -16.01 -17.77 28.79
N LEU A 157 -15.18 -16.87 28.28
CA LEU A 157 -13.96 -16.39 28.91
C LEU A 157 -14.23 -15.00 29.47
N ILE A 158 -14.11 -14.82 30.77
CA ILE A 158 -14.20 -13.53 31.45
C ILE A 158 -12.78 -13.16 31.87
N ILE A 159 -12.20 -12.19 31.16
CA ILE A 159 -10.83 -11.72 31.34
C ILE A 159 -10.94 -10.39 32.08
N THR A 160 -10.41 -10.34 33.29
CA THR A 160 -10.46 -9.15 34.15
C THR A 160 -9.09 -8.51 34.23
N ASN A 161 -9.08 -7.19 34.08
CA ASN A 161 -7.92 -6.35 34.25
C ASN A 161 -8.25 -5.29 35.32
N GLU A 162 -7.67 -5.45 36.52
CA GLU A 162 -7.92 -4.55 37.65
C GLU A 162 -7.14 -3.25 37.49
N PHE A 163 -7.73 -2.10 37.87
CA PHE A 163 -7.03 -0.81 37.86
C PHE A 163 -5.82 -0.81 38.80
N GLY A 164 -4.73 -0.18 38.37
CA GLY A 164 -3.46 -0.17 39.07
C GLY A 164 -2.48 -1.27 38.63
N ASN A 165 -2.90 -2.17 37.73
CA ASN A 165 -2.00 -3.02 36.98
C ASN A 165 -1.71 -2.33 35.63
N ASN A 166 -0.44 -2.22 35.23
CA ASN A 166 0.02 -1.47 34.04
C ASN A 166 -0.69 -1.82 32.73
N LEU A 167 -1.35 -2.96 32.65
CA LEU A 167 -2.10 -3.42 31.46
C LEU A 167 -3.50 -2.79 31.34
N ALA A 168 -4.19 -2.47 32.45
CA ALA A 168 -5.54 -1.88 32.40
C ALA A 168 -5.53 -0.45 31.84
N ASP A 169 -4.47 0.28 32.11
CA ASP A 169 -4.27 1.64 31.61
C ASP A 169 -3.87 1.65 30.13
N GLU A 170 -3.46 0.49 29.55
CA GLU A 170 -2.99 0.36 28.17
C GLU A 170 -4.11 0.06 27.16
N ILE A 171 -5.20 -0.61 27.59
CA ILE A 171 -6.32 -0.94 26.66
C ILE A 171 -7.32 0.20 26.60
N ASN A 172 -7.21 0.99 25.57
CA ASN A 172 -8.04 2.18 25.35
C ASN A 172 -8.99 2.05 24.14
N GLU A 173 -9.77 3.11 23.88
CA GLU A 173 -10.70 3.17 22.76
C GLU A 173 -10.02 2.93 21.40
N ILE A 174 -8.76 3.38 21.22
CA ILE A 174 -8.00 3.23 19.97
C ILE A 174 -7.66 1.76 19.74
N ASP A 175 -7.34 1.04 20.82
CA ASP A 175 -6.98 -0.38 20.74
C ASP A 175 -8.19 -1.25 20.39
N ALA A 176 -9.37 -0.93 20.93
CA ALA A 176 -10.61 -1.59 20.56
C ALA A 176 -10.94 -1.36 19.07
N GLN A 177 -10.73 -0.16 18.54
CA GLN A 177 -10.89 0.14 17.12
C GLN A 177 -9.89 -0.64 16.24
N LYS A 178 -8.65 -0.81 16.69
CA LYS A 178 -7.65 -1.66 16.00
C LYS A 178 -8.12 -3.12 15.97
N VAL A 179 -8.67 -3.63 17.08
CA VAL A 179 -9.25 -4.99 17.13
C VAL A 179 -10.39 -5.13 16.13
N GLU A 180 -11.38 -4.23 16.13
CA GLU A 180 -12.47 -4.27 15.16
C GLU A 180 -11.96 -4.29 13.71
N LYS A 181 -10.98 -3.44 13.40
CA LYS A 181 -10.37 -3.36 12.07
C LYS A 181 -9.70 -4.68 11.68
N GLU A 182 -9.00 -5.34 12.62
CA GLU A 182 -8.38 -6.63 12.37
C GLU A 182 -9.42 -7.74 12.19
N LEU A 183 -10.47 -7.75 13.01
CA LEU A 183 -11.57 -8.72 12.90
C LEU A 183 -12.32 -8.57 11.56
N SER A 184 -12.51 -7.34 11.08
CA SER A 184 -13.14 -7.08 9.76
C SER A 184 -12.33 -7.62 8.57
N LYS A 185 -11.02 -7.85 8.74
CA LYS A 185 -10.12 -8.41 7.73
C LYS A 185 -9.85 -9.90 7.92
N LEU A 186 -10.26 -10.48 9.06
CA LEU A 186 -9.84 -11.81 9.49
C LEU A 186 -10.36 -12.92 8.59
N LEU A 187 -11.62 -12.82 8.19
CA LEU A 187 -12.34 -13.87 7.47
C LEU A 187 -12.46 -13.57 5.97
N SER A 188 -12.45 -14.63 5.16
CA SER A 188 -12.75 -14.57 3.73
C SER A 188 -13.79 -15.64 3.41
N ASN A 189 -14.97 -15.24 2.93
CA ASN A 189 -16.03 -16.17 2.45
C ASN A 189 -16.69 -17.11 3.48
N ILE A 190 -16.46 -16.94 4.79
CA ILE A 190 -17.12 -17.75 5.82
C ILE A 190 -18.52 -17.17 6.08
N LYS A 191 -19.56 -17.95 5.80
CA LYS A 191 -20.98 -17.54 5.94
C LYS A 191 -21.65 -18.05 7.22
N ASP A 192 -21.14 -19.12 7.79
CA ASP A 192 -21.71 -19.86 8.92
C ASP A 192 -21.05 -19.51 10.27
N PHE A 193 -20.32 -18.40 10.33
CA PHE A 193 -19.68 -17.93 11.54
C PHE A 193 -19.68 -16.40 11.59
N LYS A 194 -20.22 -15.84 12.68
CA LYS A 194 -20.36 -14.40 12.90
C LYS A 194 -19.45 -13.92 14.02
N ILE A 195 -18.90 -12.74 13.86
CA ILE A 195 -18.14 -12.05 14.91
C ILE A 195 -18.96 -10.85 15.35
N ILE A 196 -19.27 -10.78 16.65
CA ILE A 196 -20.06 -9.71 17.26
C ILE A 196 -19.19 -8.98 18.27
N VAL A 197 -19.28 -7.65 18.31
CA VAL A 197 -18.59 -6.82 19.29
C VAL A 197 -19.60 -5.96 20.03
N SER A 198 -19.46 -5.90 21.35
CA SER A 198 -20.33 -5.12 22.24
C SER A 198 -19.47 -4.24 23.17
N TYR A 199 -19.95 -3.01 23.40
CA TYR A 199 -19.30 -2.05 24.30
C TYR A 199 -20.29 -1.61 25.36
N LYS A 200 -19.93 -1.77 26.64
CA LYS A 200 -20.76 -1.39 27.81
C LYS A 200 -19.95 -0.46 28.71
N LYS A 201 -20.30 0.83 28.73
CA LYS A 201 -19.57 1.86 29.50
C LYS A 201 -18.08 1.94 29.16
N PHE A 202 -17.68 1.48 27.98
CA PHE A 202 -16.27 1.42 27.54
C PHE A 202 -15.82 2.74 26.93
N TYR A 203 -16.65 3.32 26.05
CA TYR A 203 -16.37 4.60 25.43
C TYR A 203 -16.85 5.75 26.28
N SER A 204 -16.09 6.85 26.32
CA SER A 204 -16.50 8.10 26.96
C SER A 204 -17.72 8.74 26.30
N ASP A 205 -17.91 8.52 24.99
CA ASP A 205 -19.11 8.89 24.23
C ASP A 205 -20.11 7.74 24.27
N ASP A 206 -21.22 7.93 25.01
CA ASP A 206 -22.25 6.91 25.16
C ASP A 206 -22.84 6.40 23.85
N LYS A 207 -22.84 7.21 22.79
CA LYS A 207 -23.32 6.80 21.46
C LYS A 207 -22.45 5.70 20.82
N LYS A 208 -21.22 5.55 21.27
CA LYS A 208 -20.29 4.50 20.83
C LYS A 208 -20.42 3.20 21.64
N ASN A 209 -21.12 3.23 22.77
CA ASN A 209 -21.41 2.06 23.59
C ASN A 209 -22.54 1.25 22.94
N ILE A 210 -22.24 0.55 21.85
CA ILE A 210 -23.18 -0.23 21.05
C ILE A 210 -23.07 -1.69 21.45
N CYS A 211 -24.21 -2.36 21.62
CA CYS A 211 -24.28 -3.81 21.81
C CYS A 211 -24.62 -4.52 20.51
N ASN A 212 -24.15 -5.76 20.39
CA ASN A 212 -24.45 -6.68 19.27
C ASN A 212 -24.08 -6.11 17.89
N LYS A 213 -22.97 -5.38 17.79
CA LYS A 213 -22.43 -4.92 16.52
C LYS A 213 -21.79 -6.09 15.79
N GLU A 214 -22.45 -6.60 14.76
CA GLU A 214 -21.87 -7.62 13.88
C GLU A 214 -20.72 -6.98 13.08
N ILE A 215 -19.54 -7.61 13.13
CA ILE A 215 -18.38 -7.23 12.32
C ILE A 215 -18.60 -7.79 10.93
N SER A 216 -19.23 -7.00 10.08
CA SER A 216 -19.37 -7.35 8.67
C SER A 216 -18.04 -7.13 7.94
N GLN A 217 -17.71 -8.03 7.02
CA GLN A 217 -16.83 -7.65 5.93
C GLN A 217 -17.58 -6.59 5.14
N LEU A 218 -17.20 -5.33 5.29
CA LEU A 218 -17.78 -4.26 4.48
C LEU A 218 -17.77 -4.69 3.01
N GLU A 219 -18.94 -4.68 2.39
CA GLU A 219 -19.20 -5.18 1.02
C GLU A 219 -18.51 -4.37 -0.10
N PHE A 220 -17.31 -3.85 0.17
CA PHE A 220 -16.42 -3.30 -0.86
C PHE A 220 -15.98 -4.35 -1.88
N ASN A 221 -16.32 -5.61 -1.61
CA ASN A 221 -15.85 -6.72 -2.42
C ASN A 221 -16.38 -6.69 -3.87
N GLU A 222 -17.39 -5.90 -4.17
CA GLU A 222 -17.94 -5.79 -5.52
C GLU A 222 -17.51 -4.52 -6.26
N ALA A 223 -16.92 -3.53 -5.58
CA ALA A 223 -16.42 -2.32 -6.20
C ALA A 223 -14.96 -2.48 -6.59
N TRP A 224 -14.63 -2.32 -7.86
CA TRP A 224 -13.27 -2.36 -8.40
C TRP A 224 -13.25 -1.72 -9.80
N HIS A 225 -12.07 -1.28 -10.25
CA HIS A 225 -11.90 -0.82 -11.63
C HIS A 225 -11.32 -1.92 -12.52
N TYR A 226 -10.36 -2.69 -11.97
CA TYR A 226 -9.77 -3.84 -12.64
C TYR A 226 -9.70 -4.99 -11.67
N LYS A 227 -9.98 -6.18 -12.15
CA LYS A 227 -9.95 -7.41 -11.36
C LYS A 227 -9.20 -8.49 -12.10
N LEU A 228 -8.38 -9.27 -11.38
CA LEU A 228 -7.81 -10.53 -11.83
C LEU A 228 -8.09 -11.58 -10.78
N SER A 229 -8.76 -12.65 -11.14
CA SER A 229 -9.08 -13.74 -10.20
C SER A 229 -8.99 -15.10 -10.89
N GLY A 230 -8.72 -16.13 -10.12
CA GLY A 230 -8.65 -17.51 -10.61
C GLY A 230 -7.67 -18.36 -9.82
N GLU A 231 -7.26 -19.46 -10.43
CA GLU A 231 -6.46 -20.49 -9.77
C GLU A 231 -5.12 -20.72 -10.48
N ILE A 232 -4.11 -21.02 -9.68
CA ILE A 232 -2.78 -21.41 -10.11
C ILE A 232 -2.47 -22.72 -9.41
N HIS A 233 -2.31 -23.79 -10.20
CA HIS A 233 -2.13 -25.14 -9.70
C HIS A 233 -0.69 -25.41 -9.22
N ALA A 234 -0.50 -26.49 -8.47
CA ALA A 234 0.80 -26.87 -7.93
C ALA A 234 1.88 -27.13 -9.01
N ASP A 235 1.47 -27.43 -10.24
CA ASP A 235 2.33 -27.59 -11.42
C ASP A 235 2.61 -26.28 -12.15
N PHE A 236 2.23 -25.13 -11.54
CA PHE A 236 2.36 -23.77 -12.06
C PHE A 236 1.49 -23.44 -13.28
N ASN A 237 0.57 -24.31 -13.67
CA ASN A 237 -0.45 -23.99 -14.65
C ASN A 237 -1.48 -23.05 -14.03
N TYR A 238 -1.99 -22.09 -14.82
CA TYR A 238 -2.97 -21.13 -14.31
C TYR A 238 -4.17 -20.99 -15.22
N GLU A 239 -5.32 -20.73 -14.58
CA GLU A 239 -6.56 -20.29 -15.20
C GLU A 239 -7.02 -19.00 -14.50
N LEU A 240 -6.81 -17.86 -15.15
CA LEU A 240 -7.06 -16.55 -14.58
C LEU A 240 -8.04 -15.77 -15.45
N LYS A 241 -8.96 -15.05 -14.81
CA LYS A 241 -9.94 -14.18 -15.45
C LYS A 241 -9.66 -12.73 -15.10
N TYR A 242 -9.40 -11.92 -16.12
CA TYR A 242 -9.31 -10.47 -16.03
C TYR A 242 -10.66 -9.85 -16.32
N SER A 243 -11.03 -8.80 -15.58
CA SER A 243 -12.24 -8.01 -15.83
C SER A 243 -11.94 -6.52 -15.69
N ASN A 244 -12.51 -5.72 -16.59
CA ASN A 244 -12.38 -4.26 -16.62
C ASN A 244 -13.75 -3.61 -16.44
N PHE A 245 -13.93 -2.85 -15.37
CA PHE A 245 -15.21 -2.20 -15.04
C PHE A 245 -15.64 -1.16 -16.08
N TYR A 246 -14.69 -0.40 -16.64
CA TYR A 246 -15.00 0.69 -17.58
C TYR A 246 -15.48 0.19 -18.95
N THR A 247 -14.90 -0.91 -19.43
CA THR A 247 -15.23 -1.45 -20.77
C THR A 247 -16.17 -2.65 -20.71
N LYS A 248 -16.42 -3.19 -19.51
CA LYS A 248 -17.11 -4.47 -19.30
C LYS A 248 -16.42 -5.64 -20.04
N GLU A 249 -15.13 -5.47 -20.36
CA GLU A 249 -14.33 -6.50 -21.03
C GLU A 249 -13.89 -7.56 -20.03
N GLU A 250 -14.03 -8.82 -20.41
CA GLU A 250 -13.51 -9.95 -19.69
C GLU A 250 -12.55 -10.74 -20.58
N LYS A 251 -11.46 -11.23 -20.01
CA LYS A 251 -10.45 -12.04 -20.69
C LYS A 251 -10.04 -13.21 -19.80
N GLU A 252 -9.98 -14.37 -20.39
CA GLU A 252 -9.42 -15.56 -19.76
C GLU A 252 -7.97 -15.74 -20.18
N PHE A 253 -7.12 -16.04 -19.21
CA PHE A 253 -5.72 -16.38 -19.40
C PHE A 253 -5.50 -17.81 -18.92
N LYS A 254 -5.01 -18.65 -19.82
CA LYS A 254 -4.59 -20.01 -19.51
C LYS A 254 -3.15 -20.18 -19.97
N GLY A 255 -2.33 -20.74 -19.10
CA GLY A 255 -0.91 -20.91 -19.39
C GLY A 255 -0.14 -21.53 -18.23
N SER A 256 1.18 -21.38 -18.23
CA SER A 256 2.04 -21.90 -17.18
C SER A 256 3.16 -20.92 -16.88
N PHE A 257 3.42 -20.68 -15.60
CA PHE A 257 4.54 -19.85 -15.13
C PHE A 257 5.87 -20.61 -15.06
N ILE A 258 5.92 -21.88 -15.44
CA ILE A 258 7.12 -22.74 -15.28
C ILE A 258 8.36 -22.17 -15.97
N LYS A 259 8.17 -21.46 -17.08
CA LYS A 259 9.29 -20.86 -17.86
C LYS A 259 9.83 -19.57 -17.23
N GLU A 260 8.99 -18.85 -16.51
CA GLU A 260 9.30 -17.58 -15.85
C GLU A 260 9.81 -17.77 -14.42
N LEU A 261 9.69 -18.99 -13.89
CA LEU A 261 10.20 -19.36 -12.57
C LEU A 261 11.66 -19.82 -12.66
N PRO A 262 12.48 -19.57 -11.62
CA PRO A 262 13.82 -20.17 -11.50
C PRO A 262 13.76 -21.70 -11.61
N LYS A 263 14.76 -22.33 -12.23
CA LYS A 263 14.82 -23.79 -12.45
C LYS A 263 14.68 -24.63 -11.18
N ASN A 264 15.03 -24.07 -10.02
CA ASN A 264 15.00 -24.75 -8.72
C ASN A 264 13.80 -24.29 -7.85
N SER A 265 12.75 -23.72 -8.45
CA SER A 265 11.56 -23.32 -7.69
C SER A 265 10.85 -24.54 -7.11
N VAL A 266 10.59 -24.48 -5.81
CA VAL A 266 9.88 -25.54 -5.08
C VAL A 266 8.39 -25.23 -5.12
N PRO A 267 7.50 -26.17 -5.50
CA PRO A 267 6.06 -25.95 -5.51
C PRO A 267 5.56 -25.50 -4.13
N CYS A 268 4.62 -24.55 -4.12
CA CYS A 268 4.00 -24.03 -2.90
C CYS A 268 2.51 -24.40 -2.79
N GLY A 269 2.11 -25.48 -3.42
CA GLY A 269 0.71 -25.93 -3.49
C GLY A 269 -0.12 -25.16 -4.50
N GLY A 270 -1.40 -25.45 -4.54
CA GLY A 270 -2.39 -24.68 -5.30
C GLY A 270 -2.66 -23.32 -4.65
N ILE A 271 -2.91 -22.30 -5.48
CA ILE A 271 -3.11 -20.92 -5.05
C ILE A 271 -4.34 -20.38 -5.75
N SER A 272 -5.26 -19.77 -4.99
CA SER A 272 -6.34 -18.96 -5.56
C SER A 272 -6.04 -17.48 -5.34
N ILE A 273 -6.23 -16.65 -6.37
CA ILE A 273 -6.01 -15.22 -6.31
C ILE A 273 -7.29 -14.43 -6.61
N ASP A 274 -7.45 -13.29 -5.95
CA ASP A 274 -8.46 -12.26 -6.24
C ASP A 274 -7.83 -10.88 -6.02
N TYR A 275 -7.37 -10.26 -7.10
CA TYR A 275 -6.77 -8.94 -7.08
C TYR A 275 -7.76 -7.91 -7.61
N ARG A 276 -8.02 -6.86 -6.83
CA ARG A 276 -8.91 -5.75 -7.16
C ARG A 276 -8.13 -4.47 -7.09
N VAL A 277 -8.12 -3.73 -8.19
CA VAL A 277 -7.33 -2.52 -8.35
C VAL A 277 -8.23 -1.31 -8.51
N TYR A 278 -7.82 -0.22 -7.87
CA TYR A 278 -8.55 1.04 -7.79
C TYR A 278 -7.75 2.17 -8.41
N ASP A 279 -8.36 2.93 -9.32
CA ASP A 279 -7.82 4.22 -9.75
C ASP A 279 -8.18 5.28 -8.69
N LYS A 280 -7.15 5.96 -8.16
CA LYS A 280 -7.29 6.92 -7.05
C LYS A 280 -7.47 8.38 -7.51
N ASP A 281 -7.54 8.62 -8.80
CA ASP A 281 -7.87 9.92 -9.36
C ASP A 281 -9.32 10.31 -9.01
N PRO A 282 -9.68 11.61 -9.06
CA PRO A 282 -11.00 12.08 -8.66
C PRO A 282 -12.16 11.40 -9.37
N SER A 283 -11.99 11.06 -10.66
CA SER A 283 -13.01 10.36 -11.45
C SER A 283 -13.14 8.88 -11.06
N GLY A 284 -12.03 8.19 -10.82
CA GLY A 284 -12.05 6.82 -10.32
C GLY A 284 -12.73 6.71 -8.95
N ILE A 285 -12.37 7.58 -8.01
CA ILE A 285 -13.03 7.61 -6.68
C ILE A 285 -14.54 7.87 -6.81
N GLU A 286 -14.96 8.73 -7.74
CA GLU A 286 -16.38 9.02 -7.97
C GLU A 286 -17.15 7.79 -8.47
N VAL A 287 -16.54 7.00 -9.36
CA VAL A 287 -17.13 5.74 -9.85
C VAL A 287 -17.37 4.77 -8.69
N ILE A 288 -16.37 4.56 -7.83
CA ILE A 288 -16.51 3.69 -6.64
C ILE A 288 -17.55 4.24 -5.66
N MET A 289 -17.53 5.54 -5.41
CA MET A 289 -18.49 6.21 -4.52
C MET A 289 -19.95 6.00 -5.00
N ASN A 290 -20.19 6.24 -6.28
CA ASN A 290 -21.52 6.07 -6.87
C ASN A 290 -21.99 4.61 -6.83
N PHE A 291 -21.08 3.66 -7.07
CA PHE A 291 -21.37 2.23 -6.98
C PHE A 291 -21.77 1.82 -5.56
N ILE A 292 -21.01 2.25 -4.55
CA ILE A 292 -21.25 1.89 -3.15
C ILE A 292 -22.52 2.56 -2.62
N ASN A 293 -22.65 3.87 -2.82
CA ASN A 293 -23.81 4.62 -2.34
C ASN A 293 -25.12 4.13 -3.01
N GLY A 294 -25.05 3.76 -4.30
CA GLY A 294 -26.20 3.23 -5.02
C GLY A 294 -26.63 1.83 -4.57
N ASN A 295 -25.69 0.96 -4.24
CA ASN A 295 -26.00 -0.42 -3.86
C ASN A 295 -26.35 -0.59 -2.37
N GLN A 296 -25.82 0.27 -1.50
CA GLN A 296 -25.94 0.11 -0.04
C GLN A 296 -26.83 1.18 0.62
N ASN A 297 -27.45 2.07 -0.16
CA ASN A 297 -28.21 3.23 0.37
C ASN A 297 -27.41 4.05 1.39
N THR A 298 -26.09 4.16 1.19
CA THR A 298 -25.19 4.96 2.02
C THR A 298 -24.95 6.33 1.37
N ASN A 299 -24.43 7.28 2.15
CA ASN A 299 -24.11 8.62 1.64
C ASN A 299 -22.65 8.97 1.99
N LEU A 300 -21.72 8.11 1.55
CA LEU A 300 -20.29 8.26 1.81
C LEU A 300 -19.70 9.35 0.92
N SER A 301 -18.84 10.19 1.49
CA SER A 301 -18.08 11.22 0.78
C SER A 301 -16.85 10.62 0.06
N LYS A 302 -16.28 11.35 -0.92
CA LYS A 302 -15.04 10.96 -1.62
C LYS A 302 -13.86 10.74 -0.65
N THR A 303 -13.81 11.48 0.46
CA THR A 303 -12.76 11.36 1.47
C THR A 303 -12.92 10.07 2.28
N GLU A 304 -14.12 9.72 2.68
CA GLU A 304 -14.43 8.48 3.38
C GLU A 304 -14.11 7.27 2.50
N ILE A 305 -14.52 7.28 1.24
CA ILE A 305 -14.17 6.22 0.27
C ILE A 305 -12.66 6.05 0.13
N ARG A 306 -11.89 7.15 0.02
CA ARG A 306 -10.42 7.07 -0.05
C ARG A 306 -9.81 6.43 1.19
N ASN A 307 -10.25 6.84 2.37
CA ASN A 307 -9.77 6.29 3.64
C ASN A 307 -10.10 4.79 3.74
N MET A 308 -11.31 4.40 3.35
CA MET A 308 -11.73 3.00 3.35
C MET A 308 -10.90 2.15 2.36
N LEU A 309 -10.58 2.66 1.17
CA LEU A 309 -9.72 1.97 0.21
C LEU A 309 -8.28 1.83 0.74
N ILE A 310 -7.73 2.86 1.38
CA ILE A 310 -6.42 2.82 2.02
C ILE A 310 -6.39 1.81 3.16
N ASP A 311 -7.43 1.75 3.96
CA ASP A 311 -7.51 0.85 5.11
C ASP A 311 -7.59 -0.63 4.72
N LYS A 312 -8.10 -0.93 3.54
CA LYS A 312 -8.22 -2.28 2.98
C LYS A 312 -7.15 -2.61 1.93
N SER A 313 -6.23 -1.68 1.68
CA SER A 313 -5.18 -1.85 0.68
C SER A 313 -4.12 -2.88 1.10
N GLY A 314 -3.42 -3.41 0.11
CA GLY A 314 -2.38 -4.42 0.27
C GLY A 314 -2.81 -5.79 -0.23
N ILE A 315 -1.89 -6.74 -0.23
CA ILE A 315 -2.13 -8.13 -0.64
C ILE A 315 -2.06 -9.03 0.58
N SER A 316 -3.21 -9.59 0.92
CA SER A 316 -3.40 -10.48 2.08
C SER A 316 -3.23 -11.94 1.67
N ILE A 317 -2.67 -12.75 2.57
CA ILE A 317 -2.58 -14.20 2.41
C ILE A 317 -3.59 -14.85 3.35
N PHE A 318 -4.39 -15.78 2.82
CA PHE A 318 -5.39 -16.54 3.55
C PHE A 318 -5.07 -18.03 3.52
N ARG A 319 -5.31 -18.71 4.63
CA ARG A 319 -5.32 -20.17 4.73
C ARG A 319 -6.64 -20.61 5.36
N ASN A 320 -7.36 -21.51 4.69
CA ASN A 320 -8.68 -21.97 5.15
C ASN A 320 -9.62 -20.79 5.51
N ASP A 321 -9.64 -19.76 4.64
CA ASP A 321 -10.41 -18.51 4.81
C ASP A 321 -10.04 -17.63 6.00
N PHE A 322 -8.94 -17.91 6.70
CA PHE A 322 -8.37 -17.04 7.72
C PHE A 322 -7.12 -16.31 7.24
N ARG A 323 -7.07 -15.01 7.48
CA ARG A 323 -5.92 -14.19 7.12
C ARG A 323 -4.69 -14.51 7.97
N ILE A 324 -3.55 -14.62 7.32
CA ILE A 324 -2.24 -14.72 7.96
C ILE A 324 -1.67 -13.31 8.08
N ARG A 325 -1.48 -12.83 9.32
CA ARG A 325 -0.83 -11.54 9.58
C ARG A 325 0.69 -11.67 9.38
N PRO A 326 1.41 -10.59 8.96
CA PRO A 326 0.92 -9.22 8.69
C PRO A 326 0.54 -8.97 7.24
N TYR A 327 0.41 -10.00 6.39
CA TYR A 327 0.11 -9.83 4.97
C TYR A 327 -1.21 -9.09 4.78
N GLY A 328 -1.18 -7.96 4.03
CA GLY A 328 -2.32 -7.05 3.86
C GLY A 328 -2.51 -6.05 4.99
N ASP A 329 -1.57 -5.91 5.91
CA ASP A 329 -1.53 -4.81 6.86
C ASP A 329 -1.02 -3.55 6.17
N LYS A 330 -1.54 -2.40 6.58
CA LYS A 330 -1.09 -1.11 6.06
C LYS A 330 0.40 -0.91 6.33
N GLY A 331 1.17 -0.63 5.28
CA GLY A 331 2.61 -0.43 5.36
C GLY A 331 3.44 -1.71 5.32
N PHE A 332 2.81 -2.89 5.24
CA PHE A 332 3.51 -4.16 5.04
C PHE A 332 3.46 -4.58 3.56
N ASP A 333 4.37 -4.03 2.77
CA ASP A 333 4.50 -4.29 1.33
C ASP A 333 5.49 -5.41 1.02
N TRP A 334 5.06 -6.65 1.24
CA TRP A 334 5.89 -7.85 1.08
C TRP A 334 6.26 -8.22 -0.37
N LEU A 335 5.61 -7.57 -1.34
CA LEU A 335 5.92 -7.68 -2.78
C LEU A 335 6.70 -6.49 -3.33
N ASN A 336 7.05 -5.51 -2.50
CA ASN A 336 7.74 -4.28 -2.91
C ASN A 336 7.01 -3.52 -4.03
N LEU A 337 5.68 -3.48 -3.96
CA LEU A 337 4.82 -2.85 -4.97
C LEU A 337 5.09 -1.35 -5.11
N ASP A 338 5.29 -0.67 -3.99
CA ASP A 338 5.55 0.77 -3.99
C ASP A 338 6.90 1.11 -4.61
N SER A 339 7.94 0.31 -4.34
CA SER A 339 9.24 0.45 -5.00
C SER A 339 9.15 0.21 -6.51
N LYS A 340 8.43 -0.84 -6.95
CA LYS A 340 8.17 -1.13 -8.37
C LYS A 340 7.42 0.00 -9.06
N ARG A 341 6.44 0.59 -8.36
CA ARG A 341 5.67 1.73 -8.86
C ARG A 341 6.52 2.98 -9.03
N VAL A 342 7.45 3.24 -8.13
CA VAL A 342 8.41 4.35 -8.26
C VAL A 342 9.25 4.16 -9.52
N GLN A 343 9.71 2.93 -9.80
CA GLN A 343 10.49 2.60 -11.01
C GLN A 343 9.66 2.64 -12.30
N ASN A 344 8.40 2.24 -12.25
CA ASN A 344 7.50 2.23 -13.42
C ASN A 344 6.09 2.77 -13.08
N PRO A 345 5.94 4.11 -12.89
CA PRO A 345 4.70 4.72 -12.44
C PRO A 345 3.51 4.55 -13.38
N SER A 346 3.78 4.37 -14.67
CA SER A 346 2.73 4.24 -15.70
C SER A 346 2.08 2.86 -15.71
N MET A 347 2.83 1.81 -15.39
CA MET A 347 2.39 0.43 -15.48
C MET A 347 2.15 -0.19 -14.10
N ALA A 348 3.11 -0.06 -13.18
CA ALA A 348 3.08 -0.75 -11.89
C ALA A 348 1.98 -0.22 -10.96
N ILE A 349 1.43 -1.14 -10.17
CA ILE A 349 0.38 -0.88 -9.19
C ILE A 349 1.02 -0.74 -7.82
N GLY A 350 0.77 0.37 -7.11
CA GLY A 350 1.25 0.55 -5.74
C GLY A 350 0.39 -0.18 -4.71
N SER A 351 0.98 -0.45 -3.53
CA SER A 351 0.34 -1.19 -2.44
C SER A 351 -1.02 -0.62 -2.04
N GLU A 352 -1.16 0.70 -2.01
CA GLU A 352 -2.43 1.38 -1.69
C GLU A 352 -3.48 1.38 -2.82
N GLN A 353 -3.15 0.90 -4.01
CA GLN A 353 -4.09 0.83 -5.15
C GLN A 353 -4.73 -0.53 -5.32
N ILE A 354 -4.31 -1.51 -4.55
CA ILE A 354 -4.76 -2.90 -4.68
C ILE A 354 -5.32 -3.41 -3.36
N ASN A 355 -6.44 -4.12 -3.44
CA ASN A 355 -6.91 -5.03 -2.41
C ASN A 355 -6.81 -6.45 -2.99
N GLY A 356 -5.76 -7.16 -2.60
CA GLY A 356 -5.44 -8.48 -3.10
C GLY A 356 -5.68 -9.54 -2.05
N LYS A 357 -6.21 -10.70 -2.49
CA LYS A 357 -6.32 -11.91 -1.69
C LYS A 357 -5.59 -13.04 -2.39
N ILE A 358 -4.75 -13.74 -1.65
CA ILE A 358 -4.10 -14.98 -2.07
C ILE A 358 -4.50 -16.05 -1.08
N SER A 359 -5.23 -17.06 -1.51
CA SER A 359 -5.57 -18.22 -0.69
C SER A 359 -4.59 -19.35 -0.98
N ILE A 360 -4.01 -19.92 0.08
CA ILE A 360 -3.01 -20.98 0.03
C ILE A 360 -3.54 -22.24 0.70
N GLU A 361 -3.02 -23.39 0.28
CA GLU A 361 -3.34 -24.69 0.86
C GLU A 361 -2.72 -24.89 2.24
N SER A 362 -3.01 -26.02 2.87
CA SER A 362 -2.48 -26.42 4.19
C SER A 362 -0.94 -26.44 4.21
N GLU A 363 -0.35 -26.35 5.39
CA GLU A 363 1.12 -26.34 5.55
C GLU A 363 1.76 -27.61 4.99
N GLU A 364 1.08 -28.75 5.09
CA GLU A 364 1.56 -30.05 4.65
C GLU A 364 1.67 -30.13 3.12
N ILE A 365 0.75 -29.47 2.41
CA ILE A 365 0.71 -29.46 0.94
C ILE A 365 1.60 -28.36 0.40
N SER A 366 1.46 -27.15 0.95
CA SER A 366 2.12 -25.95 0.42
C SER A 366 3.58 -25.79 0.87
N GLY A 367 3.98 -26.41 1.98
CA GLY A 367 5.28 -26.16 2.62
C GLY A 367 5.43 -24.75 3.20
N LEU A 368 4.38 -23.92 3.14
CA LEU A 368 4.32 -22.55 3.66
C LEU A 368 3.98 -22.60 5.15
N LYS A 369 4.98 -22.57 6.01
CA LYS A 369 4.81 -22.67 7.46
C LYS A 369 4.65 -21.31 8.11
N GLU A 370 3.69 -21.19 9.04
CA GLU A 370 3.46 -19.98 9.82
C GLU A 370 4.44 -19.88 11.00
N LYS A 371 5.05 -18.72 11.21
CA LYS A 371 5.96 -18.45 12.34
C LYS A 371 5.23 -18.61 13.67
N SER A 372 5.95 -18.98 14.73
CA SER A 372 5.35 -19.20 16.06
C SER A 372 4.80 -17.92 16.67
N ALA A 373 5.46 -16.80 16.43
CA ALA A 373 5.04 -15.46 16.86
C ALA A 373 3.83 -14.90 16.07
N ARG A 374 3.30 -15.65 15.09
CA ARG A 374 2.18 -15.21 14.24
C ARG A 374 2.44 -13.92 13.46
N ASP A 375 3.70 -13.67 13.15
CA ASP A 375 4.21 -12.50 12.43
C ASP A 375 4.61 -12.83 10.98
N GLY A 376 3.94 -13.79 10.37
CA GLY A 376 4.10 -14.17 8.96
C GLY A 376 4.45 -15.63 8.73
N LEU A 377 4.82 -15.90 7.49
CA LEU A 377 5.31 -17.19 7.03
C LEU A 377 6.85 -17.24 7.14
N TYR A 378 7.41 -18.43 7.34
CA TYR A 378 8.85 -18.61 7.18
C TYR A 378 9.26 -18.36 5.73
N GLU A 379 10.30 -17.57 5.55
CA GLU A 379 10.88 -17.25 4.24
C GLU A 379 11.75 -18.41 3.75
N ASN A 380 11.10 -19.48 3.33
CA ASN A 380 11.71 -20.66 2.73
C ASN A 380 11.55 -20.65 1.20
N SER A 381 12.05 -21.67 0.52
CA SER A 381 11.97 -21.80 -0.95
C SER A 381 10.52 -21.78 -1.47
N ASN A 382 9.56 -22.35 -0.72
CA ASN A 382 8.14 -22.32 -1.07
C ASN A 382 7.59 -20.89 -1.01
N PHE A 383 8.00 -20.09 -0.01
CA PHE A 383 7.59 -18.69 0.13
C PHE A 383 8.13 -17.82 -1.01
N TYR A 384 9.40 -17.99 -1.39
CA TYR A 384 9.95 -17.25 -2.53
C TYR A 384 9.28 -17.63 -3.86
N THR A 385 8.86 -18.90 -4.01
CA THR A 385 8.06 -19.32 -5.15
C THR A 385 6.68 -18.66 -5.14
N LEU A 386 5.99 -18.62 -3.98
CA LEU A 386 4.72 -17.90 -3.82
C LEU A 386 4.87 -16.42 -4.19
N GLN A 387 5.92 -15.76 -3.69
CA GLN A 387 6.21 -14.36 -3.97
C GLN A 387 6.39 -14.13 -5.48
N ARG A 388 7.14 -15.00 -6.14
CA ARG A 388 7.37 -14.90 -7.58
C ARG A 388 6.11 -15.13 -8.40
N ILE A 389 5.27 -16.10 -8.02
CA ILE A 389 3.97 -16.35 -8.67
C ILE A 389 3.04 -15.14 -8.51
N ALA A 390 2.99 -14.56 -7.31
CA ALA A 390 2.22 -13.35 -7.06
C ALA A 390 2.68 -12.18 -7.97
N ASP A 391 3.98 -11.99 -8.13
CA ASP A 391 4.55 -10.99 -9.03
C ASP A 391 4.20 -11.24 -10.50
N LEU A 392 4.30 -12.48 -10.96
CA LEU A 392 3.96 -12.85 -12.34
C LEU A 392 2.48 -12.65 -12.63
N SER A 393 1.60 -13.05 -11.72
CA SER A 393 0.16 -12.84 -11.86
C SER A 393 -0.22 -11.34 -11.84
N LEU A 394 0.40 -10.55 -10.97
CA LEU A 394 0.22 -9.09 -10.97
C LEU A 394 0.68 -8.45 -12.28
N SER A 395 1.79 -8.92 -12.85
CA SER A 395 2.29 -8.42 -14.14
C SER A 395 1.30 -8.65 -15.29
N LEU A 396 0.49 -9.71 -15.26
CA LEU A 396 -0.59 -9.91 -16.23
C LEU A 396 -1.67 -8.82 -16.08
N LEU A 397 -2.11 -8.56 -14.84
CA LEU A 397 -3.09 -7.51 -14.54
C LEU A 397 -2.58 -6.12 -14.95
N GLU A 398 -1.33 -5.81 -14.61
CA GLU A 398 -0.67 -4.55 -14.94
C GLU A 398 -0.59 -4.31 -16.45
N LYS A 399 -0.23 -5.33 -17.22
CA LYS A 399 -0.18 -5.26 -18.69
C LYS A 399 -1.55 -4.95 -19.30
N GLU A 400 -2.62 -5.60 -18.85
CA GLU A 400 -3.96 -5.35 -19.39
C GLU A 400 -4.49 -3.98 -18.95
N ARG A 401 -4.28 -3.59 -17.69
CA ARG A 401 -4.60 -2.25 -17.18
C ARG A 401 -3.87 -1.17 -18.00
N PHE A 402 -2.60 -1.36 -18.27
CA PHE A 402 -1.78 -0.42 -19.02
C PHE A 402 -2.27 -0.29 -20.48
N LYS A 403 -2.58 -1.42 -21.15
CA LYS A 403 -3.17 -1.39 -22.50
C LYS A 403 -4.48 -0.59 -22.54
N TYR A 404 -5.34 -0.76 -21.54
CA TYR A 404 -6.58 0.02 -21.45
C TYR A 404 -6.28 1.51 -21.25
N ARG A 405 -5.41 1.85 -20.29
CA ARG A 405 -5.05 3.25 -20.01
C ARG A 405 -4.41 3.93 -21.23
N GLN A 406 -3.56 3.23 -21.97
CA GLN A 406 -3.03 3.74 -23.22
C GLN A 406 -4.12 3.96 -24.28
N LYS A 407 -5.09 3.04 -24.41
CA LYS A 407 -6.23 3.21 -25.32
C LYS A 407 -7.16 4.34 -24.89
N ALA A 408 -7.41 4.48 -23.59
CA ALA A 408 -8.22 5.56 -23.03
C ALA A 408 -7.52 6.92 -23.17
N THR A 409 -6.20 6.93 -23.08
CA THR A 409 -5.36 8.12 -23.34
C THR A 409 -5.32 8.44 -24.83
N LYS A 410 -5.28 7.42 -25.69
CA LYS A 410 -5.38 7.56 -27.14
C LYS A 410 -6.79 7.94 -27.63
N LYS A 411 -7.84 7.74 -26.83
CA LYS A 411 -9.18 8.34 -27.10
C LYS A 411 -9.26 9.83 -26.77
N LYS A 412 -8.23 10.42 -26.23
CA LYS A 412 -7.94 11.86 -26.22
C LYS A 412 -7.00 12.35 -27.35
N PRO A 413 -6.68 11.63 -28.39
CA PRO A 413 -6.25 12.27 -29.61
C PRO A 413 -7.38 12.30 -30.64
N GLU A 414 -8.57 12.75 -30.31
CA GLU A 414 -9.33 13.54 -31.32
C GLU A 414 -8.42 14.62 -31.90
N ALA A 415 -7.45 15.11 -31.14
CA ALA A 415 -6.47 16.08 -31.63
C ALA A 415 -5.48 15.48 -32.65
N ILE A 416 -4.98 14.26 -32.47
CA ILE A 416 -4.03 13.63 -33.40
C ILE A 416 -4.76 13.11 -34.65
N ASP A 417 -5.94 12.51 -34.49
CA ASP A 417 -6.74 12.05 -35.63
C ASP A 417 -7.27 13.25 -36.45
N LYS A 418 -7.63 14.38 -35.81
CA LYS A 418 -7.96 15.64 -36.48
C LYS A 418 -6.77 16.25 -37.22
N LEU A 419 -5.54 16.11 -36.69
CA LEU A 419 -4.33 16.63 -37.35
C LEU A 419 -4.14 16.02 -38.74
N PHE A 420 -4.54 14.76 -38.96
CA PHE A 420 -4.42 14.01 -40.19
C PHE A 420 -5.76 13.86 -40.95
N ASP A 421 -6.86 14.42 -40.44
CA ASP A 421 -8.15 14.44 -41.13
C ASP A 421 -8.24 15.66 -42.07
N PHE A 422 -8.10 15.37 -43.35
CA PHE A 422 -8.23 16.34 -44.43
C PHE A 422 -9.59 16.23 -45.18
N SER A 423 -10.51 15.40 -44.67
CA SER A 423 -11.80 15.12 -45.36
C SER A 423 -12.66 16.38 -45.55
N HIS A 424 -12.71 17.25 -44.53
CA HIS A 424 -13.45 18.49 -44.55
C HIS A 424 -12.89 19.52 -45.59
N ILE A 425 -11.59 19.43 -45.83
CA ILE A 425 -10.86 20.29 -46.78
C ILE A 425 -11.09 19.84 -48.18
N ASN A 426 -10.98 18.53 -48.44
CA ASN A 426 -11.29 17.96 -49.75
C ASN A 426 -12.72 18.33 -50.17
N GLN A 427 -13.71 18.27 -49.28
CA GLN A 427 -15.08 18.69 -49.56
C GLN A 427 -15.22 20.20 -49.87
N LYS A 428 -14.47 21.07 -49.15
CA LYS A 428 -14.48 22.51 -49.43
C LYS A 428 -13.81 22.83 -50.78
N MET A 429 -12.68 22.18 -51.08
CA MET A 429 -12.00 22.33 -52.35
C MET A 429 -12.84 21.81 -53.50
N GLU A 430 -13.48 20.65 -53.40
CA GLU A 430 -14.40 20.12 -54.41
C GLU A 430 -15.56 21.08 -54.69
N LYS A 431 -16.17 21.63 -53.62
CA LYS A 431 -17.25 22.63 -53.79
C LYS A 431 -16.78 23.93 -54.44
N ALA A 432 -15.56 24.39 -54.13
CA ALA A 432 -14.98 25.59 -54.75
C ALA A 432 -14.70 25.36 -56.24
N VAL A 433 -14.13 24.21 -56.58
CA VAL A 433 -13.86 23.80 -57.98
C VAL A 433 -15.17 23.61 -58.76
N GLU A 434 -16.17 22.97 -58.14
CA GLU A 434 -17.49 22.78 -58.80
C GLU A 434 -18.22 24.11 -59.03
N LYS A 435 -18.11 25.06 -58.09
CA LYS A 435 -18.65 26.41 -58.22
C LYS A 435 -17.96 27.17 -59.33
N ALA A 436 -16.64 27.11 -59.43
CA ALA A 436 -15.86 27.72 -60.46
C ALA A 436 -16.19 27.11 -61.86
N TYR A 437 -16.32 25.80 -61.97
CA TYR A 437 -16.72 25.09 -63.18
C TYR A 437 -18.12 25.51 -63.63
N LYS A 438 -19.10 25.64 -62.77
CA LYS A 438 -20.45 26.13 -63.07
C LYS A 438 -20.44 27.60 -63.56
N ASN A 439 -19.57 28.44 -63.01
CA ASN A 439 -19.42 29.83 -63.41
C ASN A 439 -18.74 29.95 -64.78
N LEU A 440 -17.74 29.15 -65.11
CA LEU A 440 -17.08 29.04 -66.41
C LEU A 440 -18.05 28.60 -67.49
N MET A 441 -18.90 27.63 -67.20
CA MET A 441 -19.93 27.17 -68.13
C MET A 441 -21.00 28.22 -68.45
N LYS A 442 -21.26 29.16 -67.50
CA LYS A 442 -22.26 30.24 -67.69
C LYS A 442 -21.73 31.46 -68.42
N SER A 443 -20.43 31.70 -68.41
CA SER A 443 -19.82 32.89 -69.05
C SER A 443 -18.40 32.58 -69.57
N PRO A 444 -18.24 31.89 -70.70
CA PRO A 444 -16.93 31.46 -71.23
C PRO A 444 -15.98 32.61 -71.54
N GLU A 445 -16.51 33.81 -71.86
CA GLU A 445 -15.72 35.00 -72.19
C GLU A 445 -14.94 35.61 -71.02
N LYS A 446 -15.18 35.18 -69.78
CA LYS A 446 -14.54 35.69 -68.55
C LYS A 446 -13.66 34.65 -67.85
N THR A 447 -13.06 33.74 -68.60
CA THR A 447 -12.30 32.61 -68.11
C THR A 447 -11.15 33.03 -67.15
N ASP A 448 -10.37 34.05 -67.54
CA ASP A 448 -9.21 34.51 -66.70
C ASP A 448 -9.65 35.17 -65.40
N GLU A 449 -10.76 35.90 -65.40
CA GLU A 449 -11.32 36.53 -64.22
C GLU A 449 -11.83 35.45 -63.18
N HIS A 450 -12.51 34.44 -63.69
CA HIS A 450 -13.00 33.31 -62.88
C HIS A 450 -11.87 32.44 -62.32
N ILE A 451 -10.80 32.20 -63.09
CA ILE A 451 -9.60 31.47 -62.63
C ILE A 451 -8.87 32.27 -61.53
N THR A 452 -8.77 33.58 -61.67
CA THR A 452 -8.14 34.46 -60.67
C THR A 452 -8.92 34.47 -59.37
N ILE A 453 -10.26 34.52 -59.40
CA ILE A 453 -11.12 34.45 -58.23
C ILE A 453 -11.00 33.09 -57.55
N LEU A 454 -10.98 31.99 -58.30
CA LEU A 454 -10.80 30.63 -57.76
C LEU A 454 -9.46 30.50 -57.08
N ASN A 455 -8.37 30.97 -57.70
CA ASN A 455 -7.03 30.91 -57.06
C ASN A 455 -6.95 31.74 -55.79
N GLN A 456 -7.64 32.89 -55.71
CA GLN A 456 -7.72 33.68 -54.49
C GLN A 456 -8.53 32.98 -53.39
N GLU A 457 -9.68 32.37 -53.72
CA GLU A 457 -10.48 31.60 -52.75
C GLU A 457 -9.71 30.38 -52.26
N LEU A 458 -9.04 29.60 -53.11
CA LEU A 458 -8.21 28.46 -52.74
C LEU A 458 -7.02 28.88 -51.89
N THR A 459 -6.31 29.94 -52.25
CA THR A 459 -5.18 30.45 -51.46
C THR A 459 -5.61 30.90 -50.05
N LYS A 460 -6.79 31.50 -49.92
CA LYS A 460 -7.37 31.91 -48.63
C LYS A 460 -7.73 30.70 -47.77
N GLU A 461 -8.35 29.67 -48.36
CA GLU A 461 -8.71 28.44 -47.63
C GLU A 461 -7.46 27.67 -47.20
N ILE A 462 -6.39 27.60 -48.01
CA ILE A 462 -5.12 26.99 -47.67
C ILE A 462 -4.47 27.71 -46.48
N LYS A 463 -4.42 29.04 -46.48
CA LYS A 463 -3.88 29.84 -45.37
C LYS A 463 -4.67 29.67 -44.05
N ASN A 464 -6.00 29.59 -44.17
CA ASN A 464 -6.84 29.34 -43.00
C ASN A 464 -6.54 27.94 -42.40
N LEU A 465 -6.34 26.98 -43.28
CA LEU A 465 -5.98 25.61 -42.91
C LEU A 465 -4.61 25.52 -42.23
N GLU A 466 -3.60 26.14 -42.82
CA GLU A 466 -2.25 26.17 -42.22
C GLU A 466 -2.33 26.68 -40.78
N LYS A 467 -3.09 27.74 -40.55
CA LYS A 467 -3.29 28.34 -39.23
C LYS A 467 -4.06 27.42 -38.28
N GLU A 468 -5.08 26.71 -38.76
CA GLU A 468 -5.86 25.74 -37.99
C GLU A 468 -4.99 24.53 -37.57
N LYS A 469 -4.24 23.98 -38.55
CA LYS A 469 -3.32 22.84 -38.30
C LYS A 469 -2.13 23.21 -37.43
N GLU A 470 -1.63 24.43 -37.48
CA GLU A 470 -0.59 24.94 -36.58
C GLU A 470 -1.10 25.02 -35.15
N THR A 471 -2.36 25.43 -34.95
CA THR A 471 -2.98 25.46 -33.61
C THR A 471 -3.19 24.05 -33.07
N GLU A 472 -3.70 23.12 -33.85
CA GLU A 472 -3.87 21.71 -33.49
C GLU A 472 -2.51 21.05 -33.18
N PHE A 473 -1.47 21.35 -33.94
CA PHE A 473 -0.12 20.86 -33.71
C PHE A 473 0.46 21.36 -32.37
N LEU A 474 0.21 22.64 -32.02
CA LEU A 474 0.62 23.20 -30.73
C LEU A 474 -0.09 22.51 -29.56
N GLU A 475 -1.40 22.23 -29.67
CA GLU A 475 -2.15 21.50 -28.64
C GLU A 475 -1.62 20.06 -28.43
N VAL A 476 -1.29 19.36 -29.52
CA VAL A 476 -0.68 18.04 -29.49
C VAL A 476 0.72 18.09 -28.84
N LYS A 477 1.53 19.08 -29.21
CA LYS A 477 2.86 19.30 -28.65
C LYS A 477 2.83 19.61 -27.16
N GLU A 478 1.86 20.41 -26.70
CA GLU A 478 1.64 20.69 -25.29
C GLU A 478 1.19 19.43 -24.53
N THR A 479 0.30 18.65 -25.14
CA THR A 479 -0.18 17.38 -24.57
C THR A 479 0.98 16.38 -24.40
N ILE A 480 1.84 16.22 -25.42
CA ILE A 480 3.02 15.34 -25.35
C ILE A 480 4.00 15.84 -24.30
N ALA A 481 4.23 17.14 -24.19
CA ALA A 481 5.13 17.70 -23.18
C ALA A 481 4.62 17.50 -21.73
N ILE A 482 3.30 17.59 -21.51
CA ILE A 482 2.65 17.28 -20.24
C ILE A 482 2.85 15.79 -19.89
N TYR A 483 2.72 14.89 -20.86
CA TYR A 483 2.92 13.44 -20.67
C TYR A 483 4.38 13.08 -20.41
N GLN A 484 5.34 13.69 -21.07
CA GLN A 484 6.77 13.50 -20.81
C GLN A 484 7.16 13.96 -19.39
N LYS A 485 6.54 15.04 -18.91
CA LYS A 485 6.75 15.58 -17.55
C LYS A 485 6.20 14.68 -16.46
N HIS A 486 5.14 13.90 -16.72
CA HIS A 486 4.53 12.99 -15.74
C HIS A 486 5.17 11.60 -15.66
N THR A 487 6.03 11.23 -16.59
CA THR A 487 6.54 9.87 -16.72
C THR A 487 7.90 9.65 -16.08
N THR A 488 8.61 10.71 -15.71
CA THR A 488 9.96 10.64 -15.14
C THR A 488 10.04 11.45 -13.84
N LEU A 489 10.92 11.05 -12.93
CA LEU A 489 11.46 11.74 -11.75
C LEU A 489 10.57 12.80 -11.05
N GLY A 490 9.72 13.54 -11.78
CA GLY A 490 8.94 14.69 -11.28
C GLY A 490 7.99 14.36 -10.11
N ASN A 491 7.35 13.19 -10.10
CA ASN A 491 6.46 12.81 -8.99
C ASN A 491 7.24 12.44 -7.72
N MET A 492 8.38 11.78 -7.86
CA MET A 492 9.25 11.42 -6.74
C MET A 492 9.88 12.68 -6.13
N ILE A 493 10.37 13.56 -6.97
CA ILE A 493 10.93 14.85 -6.56
C ILE A 493 9.88 15.73 -5.87
N SER A 494 8.64 15.77 -6.36
CA SER A 494 7.56 16.54 -5.74
C SER A 494 7.27 16.08 -4.30
N VAL A 495 7.28 14.77 -4.03
CA VAL A 495 7.09 14.22 -2.68
C VAL A 495 8.30 14.55 -1.80
N VAL A 496 9.52 14.33 -2.29
CA VAL A 496 10.75 14.62 -1.54
C VAL A 496 10.86 16.13 -1.23
N LEU A 497 10.52 16.98 -2.18
CA LEU A 497 10.50 18.43 -1.98
C LEU A 497 9.46 18.87 -0.96
N HIS A 498 8.25 18.31 -1.03
CA HIS A 498 7.18 18.66 -0.11
C HIS A 498 7.50 18.24 1.33
N GLU A 499 7.95 17.00 1.52
CA GLU A 499 8.27 16.48 2.85
C GLU A 499 9.61 17.00 3.39
N GLY A 500 10.59 17.28 2.53
CA GLY A 500 11.88 17.81 2.93
C GLY A 500 11.87 19.31 3.28
N ARG A 501 10.99 20.11 2.67
CA ARG A 501 10.87 21.54 2.97
C ARG A 501 10.34 21.85 4.37
N LYS A 502 9.43 21.04 4.90
CA LYS A 502 8.83 21.28 6.23
C LYS A 502 9.87 21.32 7.35
N PRO A 503 10.70 20.28 7.55
CA PRO A 503 11.73 20.30 8.57
C PRO A 503 12.77 21.39 8.29
N LEU A 504 13.11 21.65 7.03
CA LEU A 504 14.10 22.66 6.67
C LEU A 504 13.64 24.07 7.00
N SER A 505 12.39 24.41 6.70
CA SER A 505 11.78 25.69 7.08
C SER A 505 11.76 25.87 8.59
N TRP A 506 11.55 24.79 9.35
CA TRP A 506 11.62 24.83 10.81
C TRP A 506 13.05 25.18 11.29
N TYR A 507 14.08 24.52 10.74
CA TYR A 507 15.48 24.80 11.10
C TYR A 507 15.90 26.23 10.73
N THR A 508 15.65 26.68 9.50
CA THR A 508 16.03 28.01 9.03
C THR A 508 15.39 29.12 9.85
N ASN A 509 14.15 28.91 10.35
CA ASN A 509 13.46 29.91 11.17
C ASN A 509 13.85 29.86 12.65
N ARG A 510 14.27 28.70 13.19
CA ARG A 510 14.59 28.53 14.60
C ARG A 510 16.06 28.78 14.96
N ILE A 511 16.98 28.53 14.05
CA ILE A 511 18.41 28.75 14.29
C ILE A 511 18.71 30.21 14.71
N PRO A 512 18.18 31.28 14.05
CA PRO A 512 18.37 32.64 14.48
C PRO A 512 17.86 32.90 15.90
N THR A 513 16.70 32.37 16.26
CA THR A 513 16.11 32.53 17.60
C THR A 513 16.97 31.86 18.69
N ILE A 514 17.47 30.66 18.41
CA ILE A 514 18.35 29.96 19.37
C ILE A 514 19.66 30.71 19.53
N LYS A 515 20.18 31.29 18.44
CA LYS A 515 21.40 32.12 18.50
C LYS A 515 21.19 33.37 19.35
N GLU A 516 20.04 34.01 19.23
CA GLU A 516 19.68 35.19 20.04
C GLU A 516 19.60 34.83 21.54
N TYR A 517 19.04 33.69 21.91
CA TYR A 517 19.07 33.20 23.29
C TYR A 517 20.48 32.92 23.79
N LEU A 518 21.34 32.37 22.96
CA LEU A 518 22.74 32.09 23.27
C LEU A 518 23.53 33.38 23.51
N ASP A 519 23.31 34.38 22.66
CA ASP A 519 23.93 35.71 22.78
C ASP A 519 23.47 36.43 24.06
N ASN A 520 22.20 36.26 24.46
CA ASN A 520 21.66 36.81 25.70
C ASN A 520 22.27 36.16 26.93
N LEU A 521 22.35 34.81 26.96
CA LEU A 521 23.02 34.08 28.06
C LEU A 521 24.48 34.44 28.20
N TYR A 522 25.19 34.73 27.12
CA TYR A 522 26.56 35.20 27.14
C TYR A 522 26.66 36.61 27.71
N ARG A 523 25.75 37.52 27.32
CA ARG A 523 25.70 38.91 27.85
C ARG A 523 25.36 38.97 29.34
N CYS A 524 24.57 38.00 29.84
CA CYS A 524 24.23 37.90 31.25
C CYS A 524 25.30 37.18 32.08
N GLU A 525 26.47 36.86 31.50
CA GLU A 525 27.57 36.09 32.13
C GLU A 525 27.17 34.69 32.64
N GLU A 526 26.01 34.20 32.26
CA GLU A 526 25.53 32.84 32.61
C GLU A 526 26.21 31.73 31.78
N LEU A 527 26.89 32.10 30.68
CA LEU A 527 27.60 31.21 29.79
C LEU A 527 29.06 31.61 29.62
N GLY A 528 29.98 30.69 29.93
CA GLY A 528 31.43 30.94 29.77
C GLY A 528 31.83 31.06 28.30
N THR A 529 32.84 31.87 28.01
CA THR A 529 33.34 32.20 26.67
C THR A 529 33.68 30.98 25.83
N SER A 530 34.27 29.95 26.40
CA SER A 530 34.61 28.70 25.69
C SER A 530 33.37 27.94 25.25
N SER A 531 32.35 27.81 26.11
CA SER A 531 31.08 27.18 25.81
C SER A 531 30.28 27.96 24.77
N TYR A 532 30.25 29.29 24.87
CA TYR A 532 29.64 30.19 23.88
C TYR A 532 30.26 30.01 22.49
N ASN A 533 31.60 30.05 22.39
CA ASN A 533 32.29 29.89 21.10
C ASN A 533 32.04 28.52 20.48
N ASN A 534 32.01 27.48 21.29
CA ASN A 534 31.75 26.13 20.80
C ASN A 534 30.31 26.00 20.27
N LEU A 535 29.32 26.43 21.03
CA LEU A 535 27.91 26.40 20.64
C LEU A 535 27.62 27.29 19.44
N SER A 536 28.21 28.50 19.39
CA SER A 536 28.07 29.43 18.27
C SER A 536 28.64 28.84 16.96
N ASN A 537 29.80 28.17 17.04
CA ASN A 537 30.38 27.46 15.90
C ASN A 537 29.52 26.28 15.42
N GLN A 538 28.94 25.51 16.34
CA GLN A 538 28.01 24.42 15.97
C GLN A 538 26.74 24.98 15.34
N MET A 539 26.17 26.06 15.86
CA MET A 539 25.00 26.74 15.28
C MET A 539 25.30 27.29 13.88
N LYS A 540 26.49 27.82 13.66
CA LYS A 540 26.92 28.28 12.33
C LYS A 540 26.97 27.09 11.35
N LYS A 541 27.62 25.99 11.73
CA LYS A 541 27.67 24.77 10.90
C LYS A 541 26.28 24.27 10.57
N LEU A 542 25.37 24.21 11.55
CA LEU A 542 23.99 23.76 11.34
C LEU A 542 23.22 24.67 10.37
N SER A 543 23.43 25.99 10.48
CA SER A 543 22.87 26.99 9.56
C SER A 543 23.38 26.80 8.13
N ASP A 544 24.70 26.60 7.98
CA ASP A 544 25.34 26.39 6.68
C ASP A 544 24.80 25.09 6.00
N GLU A 545 24.64 23.98 6.76
CA GLU A 545 24.07 22.75 6.24
C GLU A 545 22.57 22.90 5.89
N ALA A 546 21.79 23.58 6.70
CA ALA A 546 20.39 23.89 6.40
C ALA A 546 20.27 24.73 5.11
N MET A 547 21.17 25.68 4.91
CA MET A 547 21.22 26.51 3.71
C MET A 547 21.61 25.67 2.46
N ARG A 548 22.59 24.77 2.59
CA ARG A 548 22.98 23.84 1.52
C ARG A 548 21.80 22.96 1.09
N MET A 549 21.10 22.36 2.04
CA MET A 549 19.89 21.59 1.76
C MET A 549 18.80 22.44 1.10
N SER A 550 18.57 23.67 1.56
CA SER A 550 17.59 24.58 0.95
C SER A 550 17.94 24.88 -0.51
N ASN A 551 19.20 25.13 -0.81
CA ASN A 551 19.68 25.37 -2.17
C ASN A 551 19.56 24.11 -3.05
N PHE A 552 19.85 22.95 -2.50
CA PHE A 552 19.62 21.68 -3.19
C PHE A 552 18.15 21.50 -3.60
N PHE A 553 17.20 21.72 -2.67
CA PHE A 553 15.78 21.65 -2.99
C PHE A 553 15.34 22.70 -4.01
N LYS A 554 15.88 23.91 -3.98
CA LYS A 554 15.60 24.94 -5.01
C LYS A 554 16.05 24.49 -6.41
N ARG A 555 17.14 23.72 -6.53
CA ARG A 555 17.61 23.17 -7.82
C ARG A 555 16.68 22.07 -8.36
N LEU A 556 15.99 21.36 -7.47
CA LEU A 556 14.98 20.36 -7.87
C LEU A 556 13.62 20.97 -8.27
N ASP A 557 13.35 22.24 -7.92
CA ASP A 557 12.10 22.94 -8.23
C ASP A 557 11.70 22.89 -9.72
N PRO A 558 12.61 23.10 -10.68
CA PRO A 558 12.27 23.03 -12.11
C PRO A 558 11.71 21.68 -12.53
N LEU A 559 12.11 20.60 -11.85
CA LEU A 559 11.67 19.24 -12.13
C LEU A 559 10.29 18.92 -11.53
N SER A 560 9.84 19.67 -10.52
CA SER A 560 8.57 19.45 -9.80
C SER A 560 7.43 20.39 -10.21
N SER A 561 7.75 21.48 -10.95
CA SER A 561 6.79 22.53 -11.30
C SER A 561 5.65 22.02 -12.19
N ASN A 562 4.41 22.19 -11.72
CA ASN A 562 3.19 21.86 -12.49
C ASN A 562 2.79 22.96 -13.49
N LYS A 563 3.49 24.09 -13.52
CA LYS A 563 3.24 25.19 -14.49
C LYS A 563 4.43 25.28 -15.45
N ARG A 564 4.16 25.21 -16.73
CA ARG A 564 5.15 25.37 -17.78
C ARG A 564 5.55 26.85 -17.86
N GLY A 565 6.86 27.12 -17.80
CA GLY A 565 7.41 28.47 -18.00
C GLY A 565 7.17 28.99 -19.42
N LYS A 566 7.42 30.28 -19.64
CA LYS A 566 7.38 30.87 -20.98
C LYS A 566 8.72 30.63 -21.67
N CYS A 567 8.67 30.43 -22.99
CA CYS A 567 9.87 30.40 -23.82
C CYS A 567 10.63 31.73 -23.71
N LYS A 568 11.90 31.66 -23.35
CA LYS A 568 12.80 32.82 -23.17
C LYS A 568 14.21 32.49 -23.62
N LYS A 569 15.00 33.52 -23.88
CA LYS A 569 16.43 33.37 -24.19
C LYS A 569 17.13 32.79 -22.94
N THR A 570 17.57 31.54 -23.02
CA THR A 570 18.13 30.76 -21.92
C THR A 570 19.59 30.41 -22.19
N SER A 571 20.47 30.58 -21.22
CA SER A 571 21.88 30.15 -21.30
C SER A 571 21.95 28.62 -21.13
N VAL A 572 22.47 27.94 -22.12
CA VAL A 572 22.66 26.48 -22.13
C VAL A 572 23.69 26.08 -21.08
N GLN A 573 24.78 26.82 -20.98
CA GLN A 573 25.86 26.60 -20.02
C GLN A 573 25.37 26.65 -18.56
N LYS A 574 24.49 27.61 -18.25
CA LYS A 574 23.90 27.72 -16.90
C LYS A 574 23.08 26.48 -16.55
N GLN A 575 22.33 25.94 -17.51
CA GLN A 575 21.51 24.74 -17.26
C GLN A 575 22.37 23.48 -17.10
N ILE A 576 23.40 23.33 -17.93
CA ILE A 576 24.35 22.20 -17.83
C ILE A 576 25.05 22.23 -16.47
N ASN A 577 25.58 23.39 -16.05
CA ASN A 577 26.25 23.53 -14.75
C ASN A 577 25.29 23.20 -13.58
N GLY A 578 24.03 23.60 -13.67
CA GLY A 578 23.02 23.26 -12.67
C GLY A 578 22.77 21.75 -12.55
N VAL A 579 22.77 21.04 -13.68
CA VAL A 579 22.63 19.58 -13.71
C VAL A 579 23.91 18.88 -13.20
N ILE A 580 25.10 19.34 -13.56
CA ILE A 580 26.36 18.80 -13.02
C ILE A 580 26.43 18.96 -11.50
N GLU A 581 26.01 20.11 -10.98
CA GLU A 581 25.95 20.32 -9.55
C GLU A 581 24.93 19.41 -8.86
N LEU A 582 23.79 19.08 -9.52
CA LEU A 582 22.78 18.17 -9.00
C LEU A 582 23.36 16.75 -8.81
N PHE A 583 24.13 16.27 -9.77
CA PHE A 583 24.72 14.92 -9.73
C PHE A 583 26.09 14.87 -9.06
N GLY A 584 26.69 15.98 -8.67
CA GLY A 584 28.08 16.06 -8.21
C GLY A 584 28.39 15.21 -6.97
N GLU A 585 27.49 15.09 -6.01
CA GLU A 585 27.68 14.20 -4.85
C GLU A 585 27.52 12.73 -5.25
N ILE A 586 26.51 12.41 -6.05
CA ILE A 586 26.25 11.04 -6.54
C ILE A 586 27.41 10.55 -7.42
N ALA A 587 27.96 11.43 -8.23
CA ALA A 587 29.11 11.14 -9.07
C ALA A 587 30.35 10.81 -8.24
N LYS A 588 30.61 11.57 -7.18
CA LYS A 588 31.70 11.29 -6.23
C LYS A 588 31.56 9.95 -5.52
N ASP A 589 30.35 9.64 -5.05
CA ASP A 589 30.07 8.38 -4.35
C ASP A 589 30.22 7.15 -5.26
N LYS A 590 30.09 7.34 -6.58
CA LYS A 590 30.22 6.29 -7.60
C LYS A 590 31.56 6.29 -8.34
N ASP A 591 32.50 7.12 -7.93
CA ASP A 591 33.80 7.31 -8.60
C ASP A 591 33.65 7.67 -10.10
N VAL A 592 32.67 8.52 -10.43
CA VAL A 592 32.42 9.01 -11.79
C VAL A 592 32.82 10.47 -11.90
N GLU A 593 33.66 10.81 -12.87
CA GLU A 593 34.03 12.17 -13.18
C GLU A 593 33.10 12.76 -14.25
N ILE A 594 32.46 13.91 -13.96
CA ILE A 594 31.64 14.63 -14.95
C ILE A 594 32.41 15.89 -15.39
N GLN A 595 32.77 15.96 -16.66
CA GLN A 595 33.48 17.09 -17.26
C GLN A 595 32.56 17.83 -18.25
N TYR A 596 32.62 19.15 -18.24
CA TYR A 596 31.91 20.00 -19.20
C TYR A 596 32.86 20.88 -19.98
N ASN A 597 32.83 20.75 -21.28
CA ASN A 597 33.62 21.52 -22.22
C ASN A 597 32.71 22.34 -23.14
N SER A 598 32.87 23.67 -23.14
CA SER A 598 32.18 24.59 -24.02
C SER A 598 33.18 25.44 -24.80
N VAL A 599 32.94 25.57 -26.07
CA VAL A 599 33.78 26.39 -26.94
C VAL A 599 33.37 27.87 -26.84
N GLU A 600 32.08 28.15 -26.59
CA GLU A 600 31.51 29.50 -26.50
C GLU A 600 30.25 29.52 -25.61
N GLU A 601 29.81 30.70 -25.18
CA GLU A 601 28.60 30.87 -24.41
C GLU A 601 27.37 30.83 -25.31
N LEU A 602 26.56 29.75 -25.20
CA LEU A 602 25.42 29.49 -26.05
C LEU A 602 24.10 29.91 -25.41
N TYR A 603 23.24 30.53 -26.21
CA TYR A 603 21.89 30.92 -25.81
C TYR A 603 20.87 30.42 -26.81
N THR A 604 19.77 29.84 -26.30
CA THR A 604 18.65 29.41 -27.14
C THR A 604 17.31 29.89 -26.59
N ASN A 605 16.35 30.05 -27.47
CA ASN A 605 14.97 30.35 -27.07
C ASN A 605 14.24 29.06 -26.73
N ILE A 606 14.18 28.75 -25.45
CA ILE A 606 13.56 27.51 -24.94
C ILE A 606 12.91 27.78 -23.58
N ILE A 607 12.03 26.88 -23.18
CA ILE A 607 11.54 26.84 -21.80
C ILE A 607 12.67 26.26 -20.93
N GLU A 608 13.13 27.06 -19.98
CA GLU A 608 14.29 26.74 -19.12
C GLU A 608 14.14 25.38 -18.42
N GLU A 609 12.93 25.10 -17.93
CA GLU A 609 12.61 23.86 -17.24
C GLU A 609 12.68 22.64 -18.17
N ASP A 610 12.29 22.80 -19.44
CA ASP A 610 12.32 21.71 -20.43
C ASP A 610 13.77 21.33 -20.79
N LEU A 611 14.65 22.32 -20.94
CA LEU A 611 16.08 22.08 -21.19
C LEU A 611 16.74 21.42 -19.98
N TYR A 612 16.47 21.93 -18.78
CA TYR A 612 17.01 21.35 -17.53
C TYR A 612 16.58 19.90 -17.35
N MET A 613 15.32 19.59 -17.61
CA MET A 613 14.77 18.23 -17.52
C MET A 613 15.40 17.28 -18.55
N ALA A 614 15.57 17.72 -19.78
CA ALA A 614 16.22 16.94 -20.84
C ALA A 614 17.65 16.58 -20.46
N LEU A 615 18.42 17.58 -20.01
CA LEU A 615 19.80 17.39 -19.56
C LEU A 615 19.89 16.45 -18.33
N THR A 616 18.99 16.60 -17.37
CA THR A 616 18.92 15.73 -16.18
C THR A 616 18.72 14.28 -16.58
N ASN A 617 17.78 14.01 -17.48
CA ASN A 617 17.51 12.63 -17.95
C ASN A 617 18.71 12.04 -18.71
N ILE A 618 19.42 12.84 -19.51
CA ILE A 618 20.59 12.38 -20.25
C ILE A 618 21.74 12.03 -19.29
N VAL A 619 22.02 12.91 -18.33
CA VAL A 619 23.10 12.69 -17.35
C VAL A 619 22.76 11.53 -16.42
N GLU A 620 21.50 11.38 -15.98
CA GLU A 620 21.06 10.23 -15.17
C GLU A 620 21.27 8.90 -15.91
N ASN A 621 20.87 8.84 -17.18
CA ASN A 621 21.11 7.65 -18.02
C ASN A 621 22.61 7.37 -18.21
N ALA A 622 23.43 8.41 -18.43
CA ALA A 622 24.86 8.25 -18.56
C ALA A 622 25.47 7.71 -17.26
N MET A 623 25.09 8.27 -16.10
CA MET A 623 25.51 7.80 -14.78
C MET A 623 25.17 6.32 -14.55
N PHE A 624 23.95 5.90 -14.93
CA PHE A 624 23.52 4.51 -14.84
C PHE A 624 24.41 3.59 -15.66
N TRP A 625 24.68 3.90 -16.92
CA TRP A 625 25.48 3.03 -17.78
C TRP A 625 26.95 3.03 -17.43
N VAL A 626 27.52 4.16 -17.00
CA VAL A 626 28.93 4.26 -16.58
C VAL A 626 29.18 3.48 -15.29
N GLU A 627 28.20 3.35 -14.40
CA GLU A 627 28.30 2.52 -13.19
C GLU A 627 28.59 1.05 -13.51
N PHE A 628 27.99 0.52 -14.58
CA PHE A 628 28.18 -0.86 -15.03
C PHE A 628 29.35 -1.05 -16.01
N SER A 629 30.10 0.03 -16.32
CA SER A 629 31.28 -0.07 -17.18
C SER A 629 32.42 -0.81 -16.47
N SER A 630 33.10 -1.67 -17.20
CA SER A 630 34.31 -2.37 -16.75
C SER A 630 35.60 -1.54 -16.96
N GLU A 631 35.49 -0.33 -17.49
CA GLU A 631 36.62 0.56 -17.71
C GLU A 631 37.19 1.10 -16.39
N PRO A 632 38.51 1.23 -16.27
CA PRO A 632 39.15 1.69 -15.03
C PRO A 632 38.91 3.17 -14.71
N LEU A 633 38.59 3.99 -15.70
CA LEU A 633 38.22 5.41 -15.56
C LEU A 633 36.78 5.60 -15.97
N LYS A 634 35.95 5.97 -14.99
CA LYS A 634 34.51 6.26 -15.20
C LYS A 634 34.35 7.75 -15.40
N SER A 635 34.10 8.18 -16.64
CA SER A 635 33.90 9.61 -16.95
C SER A 635 32.71 9.85 -17.86
N ILE A 636 32.06 11.01 -17.65
CA ILE A 636 31.01 11.54 -18.50
C ILE A 636 31.49 12.89 -19.00
N GLU A 637 31.62 13.04 -20.31
CA GLU A 637 31.97 14.30 -20.94
C GLU A 637 30.74 14.92 -21.57
N ILE A 638 30.46 16.18 -21.24
CA ILE A 638 29.40 16.97 -21.83
C ILE A 638 30.06 18.03 -22.70
N VAL A 639 29.70 18.09 -23.95
CA VAL A 639 30.23 19.09 -24.90
C VAL A 639 29.05 19.88 -25.48
N SER A 640 29.14 21.19 -25.48
CA SER A 640 28.20 22.06 -26.17
C SER A 640 28.89 22.87 -27.28
N TYR A 641 28.29 22.87 -28.46
CA TYR A 641 28.75 23.64 -29.59
C TYR A 641 27.53 24.18 -30.38
N GLY A 642 27.70 25.35 -31.02
CA GLY A 642 26.71 25.92 -31.91
C GLY A 642 27.02 25.53 -33.37
N ASP A 643 25.98 25.21 -34.12
CA ASP A 643 26.01 25.10 -35.59
C ASP A 643 25.03 26.11 -36.14
N ASP A 644 25.31 26.73 -37.31
CA ASP A 644 24.73 27.99 -37.83
C ASP A 644 23.20 28.23 -37.60
N ASP A 645 22.41 27.20 -37.29
CA ASP A 645 20.99 27.29 -36.90
C ASP A 645 20.56 26.33 -35.77
N LYS A 646 21.50 25.62 -35.12
CA LYS A 646 21.21 24.61 -34.07
C LYS A 646 22.24 24.67 -32.93
N ILE A 647 21.80 24.38 -31.75
CA ILE A 647 22.67 24.16 -30.58
C ILE A 647 22.80 22.67 -30.35
#